data_726a4e57cfdd9e838c82b9c6d4d00906
#
_entry.id   726a4e57cfdd9e838c82b9c6d4d00906
#
_cell.length_a   1.000
_cell.length_b   1.000
_cell.length_c   1.000
_cell.angle_alpha   90.00
_cell.angle_beta   90.00
_cell.angle_gamma   90.00
#
_symmetry.space_group_name_H-M   'P 1'
#
loop_
_entity.id
_entity.type
_entity.pdbx_description
1 polymer ?
#
loop_
_entity_poly.entity_id
_entity_poly.type
_entity_poly.pdbx_seq_one_letter_code
_entity_poly.pdbx_strand_id
1 'polypeptide(L)'
;MKKYILFLFLFFCIAPTLMGQEKQFTISGHVFDEIKEPIPGVSVYLKDRAGVGTSTNIDGAFKLTAHAGDVVIFSFIGFKKIEHLVLKDELDLKINMKSDSQQMDEVVITGMGTKEKKVNLTGAVTNVDISQIQTPATSLTNMLGGRVPGIISVQSSGEPGSNMSEFWIRGIGTFGASSSALVLIDGLEGNLDSIDPADIESFSVLKDASATAVYGVRGANGVVLVTTKRGSTNKMQIDVRANVKISYLTKLPEYLRAYDYAQLANEASVSRGAQPIYDDIEMKAIQYHLDPDFYPDVDWQSEILKNTSIQQTYYASARGGGSIARYFVSMNMSNESAIYKQDKDSKYIKDVHYNTYGMRLNVDFNLTKTTNLYFGSDIYLTSQSLPGQGATTKALWNAQAMLTPLTIPVRYSTGQIPTYKSGAADVFSPYATLNYTGLKNINTYAGTYTIRLQQDLDFLVKDLNLDIQGAYSNSSYFEETRSVMPDMYWAERRDEDGNLELVHTIKKKGTTYTKDRDSQYRKYFLQANLTWKCMLNEQHRISALAHYEMSDSKQTKDLKSDGMAAIPLRYQGLSGKVSYGFRDTYLLDFNMGYTGSENFQKGRRFGFFPAISGGWVPTQYEFVQKALPWLSFLKIRASYGIVGNDRISTKRFPYLTIINENAEAGWGYNNKGISENQMGADNLRWEKAKKMDIGIEGELFNSKLSFVIDFFKDTRDGIFQQRRQVPSYVGLINMPFGNVGSMKSYGSDGNITYIQDFGKDMTLTFRGNFTLSNNKVNYFEEEDNKYEYNSATGRPYGYQKGLIALGLFKDDEDIANSPKQTFGSYMPGDIKYKDVNGMVLSMGMTKFHYHTAELLVSCMDSVSNSDIKNYP
;
A
#
# COMPACT_ATOMS: atom_id res chain seq x y z
N MET A 1 -39.38 51.75 -8.81
CA MET A 1 -38.56 50.73 -9.51
C MET A 1 -39.34 49.86 -10.55
N LYS A 2 -40.63 50.04 -10.77
CA LYS A 2 -41.41 49.25 -11.77
C LYS A 2 -41.56 49.95 -13.16
N LYS A 3 -41.07 51.13 -13.35
CA LYS A 3 -41.18 51.89 -14.63
C LYS A 3 -39.93 51.85 -15.53
N TYR A 4 -38.80 51.32 -15.02
CA TYR A 4 -37.55 51.21 -15.83
C TYR A 4 -37.33 49.82 -16.46
N ILE A 5 -38.03 48.80 -16.03
CA ILE A 5 -37.96 47.46 -16.59
C ILE A 5 -38.74 47.35 -17.91
N LEU A 6 -39.76 48.18 -18.12
CA LEU A 6 -40.54 48.18 -19.37
C LEU A 6 -39.85 48.91 -20.54
N PHE A 7 -38.89 49.77 -20.27
CA PHE A 7 -38.13 50.48 -21.30
C PHE A 7 -36.95 49.68 -21.82
N LEU A 8 -36.43 48.70 -21.04
CA LEU A 8 -35.35 47.82 -21.47
C LEU A 8 -35.84 46.69 -22.38
N PHE A 9 -37.13 46.34 -22.33
CA PHE A 9 -37.73 45.31 -23.17
C PHE A 9 -38.18 45.82 -24.53
N LEU A 10 -38.36 47.16 -24.72
CA LEU A 10 -38.76 47.71 -26.01
C LEU A 10 -37.56 48.13 -26.90
N PHE A 11 -36.34 48.14 -26.37
CA PHE A 11 -35.15 48.44 -27.18
C PHE A 11 -34.49 47.22 -27.82
N PHE A 12 -35.02 46.02 -27.53
CA PHE A 12 -34.45 44.75 -28.08
C PHE A 12 -35.25 44.20 -29.26
N CYS A 13 -36.29 44.90 -29.72
CA CYS A 13 -37.14 44.39 -30.80
C CYS A 13 -37.01 45.09 -32.16
N ILE A 14 -36.08 46.01 -32.35
CA ILE A 14 -35.86 46.66 -33.66
C ILE A 14 -34.36 46.73 -34.00
N ALA A 15 -33.78 45.58 -34.33
CA ALA A 15 -32.60 45.49 -35.19
C ALA A 15 -33.02 44.62 -36.38
N PRO A 16 -33.13 45.17 -37.59
CA PRO A 16 -33.31 44.33 -38.78
C PRO A 16 -32.03 43.54 -38.99
N THR A 17 -32.07 42.24 -38.77
CA THR A 17 -31.06 41.30 -39.19
C THR A 17 -30.94 41.28 -40.70
N LEU A 18 -30.01 41.99 -41.23
CA LEU A 18 -29.37 41.65 -42.49
C LEU A 18 -28.49 40.41 -42.28
N MET A 19 -29.12 39.26 -42.12
CA MET A 19 -28.42 37.99 -42.30
C MET A 19 -28.36 37.76 -43.81
N GLY A 20 -27.19 37.96 -44.36
CA GLY A 20 -26.82 37.35 -45.64
C GLY A 20 -26.99 35.84 -45.42
N GLN A 21 -27.79 35.17 -46.20
CA GLN A 21 -27.85 33.70 -46.25
C GLN A 21 -26.49 33.17 -46.70
N GLU A 22 -25.63 32.82 -45.77
CA GLU A 22 -24.44 32.04 -46.06
C GLU A 22 -24.86 30.77 -46.70
N LYS A 23 -24.36 30.50 -47.89
CA LYS A 23 -24.68 29.36 -48.70
C LYS A 23 -24.18 28.09 -47.96
N GLN A 24 -25.11 27.28 -47.49
CA GLN A 24 -24.80 26.01 -46.84
C GLN A 24 -24.47 24.94 -47.91
N PHE A 25 -23.42 24.21 -47.69
CA PHE A 25 -23.00 23.06 -48.51
C PHE A 25 -23.21 21.75 -47.76
N THR A 26 -23.59 20.72 -48.47
CA THR A 26 -23.68 19.38 -47.93
C THR A 26 -22.44 18.59 -48.36
N ILE A 27 -21.74 18.05 -47.36
CA ILE A 27 -20.59 17.19 -47.55
C ILE A 27 -21.00 15.79 -47.10
N SER A 28 -20.89 14.83 -48.01
CA SER A 28 -21.12 13.43 -47.70
C SER A 28 -20.09 12.57 -48.44
N GLY A 29 -19.79 11.42 -47.90
CA GLY A 29 -18.77 10.53 -48.46
C GLY A 29 -18.49 9.34 -47.57
N HIS A 30 -17.36 8.70 -47.84
CA HIS A 30 -16.92 7.54 -47.10
C HIS A 30 -15.48 7.70 -46.64
N VAL A 31 -15.19 7.18 -45.45
CA VAL A 31 -13.85 7.16 -44.87
C VAL A 31 -13.30 5.73 -44.90
N PHE A 32 -12.13 5.58 -45.45
CA PHE A 32 -11.42 4.31 -45.60
C PHE A 32 -10.06 4.32 -44.93
N ASP A 33 -9.53 3.16 -44.62
CA ASP A 33 -8.15 2.93 -44.20
C ASP A 33 -7.18 2.76 -45.40
N GLU A 34 -5.93 2.42 -45.10
CA GLU A 34 -4.88 2.21 -46.11
C GLU A 34 -5.13 0.99 -47.00
N ILE A 35 -5.90 0.01 -46.53
CA ILE A 35 -6.29 -1.20 -47.30
C ILE A 35 -7.67 -1.06 -47.95
N LYS A 36 -8.23 0.16 -47.92
CA LYS A 36 -9.54 0.52 -48.49
C LYS A 36 -10.73 -0.16 -47.82
N GLU A 37 -10.59 -0.53 -46.53
CA GLU A 37 -11.76 -0.93 -45.73
C GLU A 37 -12.44 0.31 -45.11
N PRO A 38 -13.78 0.33 -44.99
CA PRO A 38 -14.50 1.44 -44.41
C PRO A 38 -14.25 1.51 -42.89
N ILE A 39 -14.02 2.72 -42.37
CA ILE A 39 -13.79 2.92 -40.93
C ILE A 39 -15.07 3.43 -40.29
N PRO A 40 -15.77 2.65 -39.45
CA PRO A 40 -16.91 3.11 -38.67
C PRO A 40 -16.48 3.94 -37.46
N GLY A 41 -17.31 4.93 -37.03
CA GLY A 41 -17.08 5.69 -35.83
C GLY A 41 -16.06 6.82 -35.93
N VAL A 42 -15.58 7.17 -37.14
CA VAL A 42 -14.72 8.35 -37.34
C VAL A 42 -15.49 9.61 -36.98
N SER A 43 -14.94 10.43 -36.11
CA SER A 43 -15.49 11.73 -35.75
C SER A 43 -15.22 12.74 -36.86
N VAL A 44 -16.29 13.28 -37.44
CA VAL A 44 -16.25 14.26 -38.53
C VAL A 44 -16.86 15.57 -38.01
N TYR A 45 -16.06 16.63 -37.84
CA TYR A 45 -16.50 17.86 -37.21
C TYR A 45 -15.84 19.11 -37.82
N LEU A 46 -16.48 20.27 -37.63
CA LEU A 46 -15.92 21.54 -38.11
C LEU A 46 -14.89 22.11 -37.14
N LYS A 47 -13.72 22.57 -37.66
CA LYS A 47 -12.56 23.04 -36.86
C LYS A 47 -12.93 24.19 -35.92
N ASP A 48 -13.68 25.16 -36.38
CA ASP A 48 -13.93 26.42 -35.67
C ASP A 48 -15.37 26.55 -35.12
N ARG A 49 -16.21 25.47 -35.21
CA ARG A 49 -17.59 25.44 -34.73
C ARG A 49 -17.81 24.28 -33.78
N ALA A 50 -17.62 24.56 -32.48
CA ALA A 50 -17.87 23.54 -31.45
C ALA A 50 -19.33 23.05 -31.45
N GLY A 51 -19.54 21.75 -31.51
CA GLY A 51 -20.85 21.09 -31.47
C GLY A 51 -21.46 20.77 -32.84
N VAL A 52 -20.82 21.13 -33.96
CA VAL A 52 -21.27 20.72 -35.30
C VAL A 52 -20.37 19.60 -35.80
N GLY A 53 -20.91 18.38 -35.80
CA GLY A 53 -20.21 17.19 -36.24
C GLY A 53 -21.11 15.97 -36.38
N THR A 54 -20.57 14.91 -36.96
CA THR A 54 -21.21 13.61 -37.14
C THR A 54 -20.17 12.50 -36.94
N SER A 55 -20.59 11.25 -36.96
CA SER A 55 -19.68 10.10 -37.00
C SER A 55 -20.02 9.22 -38.18
N THR A 56 -19.03 8.49 -38.72
CA THR A 56 -19.26 7.51 -39.78
C THR A 56 -20.06 6.33 -39.29
N ASN A 57 -20.94 5.79 -40.13
CA ASN A 57 -21.68 4.56 -39.86
C ASN A 57 -20.83 3.30 -40.14
N ILE A 58 -21.44 2.11 -40.07
CA ILE A 58 -20.74 0.81 -40.27
C ILE A 58 -20.11 0.68 -41.66
N ASP A 59 -20.62 1.40 -42.66
CA ASP A 59 -20.07 1.43 -44.03
C ASP A 59 -19.04 2.54 -44.23
N GLY A 60 -18.60 3.23 -43.14
CA GLY A 60 -17.71 4.38 -43.20
C GLY A 60 -18.35 5.67 -43.74
N ALA A 61 -19.67 5.68 -44.02
CA ALA A 61 -20.35 6.81 -44.60
C ALA A 61 -20.66 7.93 -43.59
N PHE A 62 -20.49 9.19 -44.01
CA PHE A 62 -20.83 10.37 -43.21
C PHE A 62 -21.62 11.39 -44.04
N LYS A 63 -22.34 12.27 -43.35
CA LYS A 63 -23.00 13.45 -43.92
C LYS A 63 -22.96 14.61 -42.95
N LEU A 64 -22.42 15.75 -43.38
CA LEU A 64 -22.28 16.98 -42.58
C LEU A 64 -22.67 18.20 -43.40
N THR A 65 -23.25 19.20 -42.75
CA THR A 65 -23.54 20.49 -43.39
C THR A 65 -22.51 21.52 -42.94
N ALA A 66 -21.89 22.25 -43.87
CA ALA A 66 -20.85 23.22 -43.64
C ALA A 66 -21.06 24.46 -44.51
N HIS A 67 -20.27 25.52 -44.31
CA HIS A 67 -20.29 26.72 -45.13
C HIS A 67 -19.02 26.84 -45.97
N ALA A 68 -19.02 27.66 -46.97
CA ALA A 68 -17.82 27.94 -47.76
C ALA A 68 -16.68 28.46 -46.89
N GLY A 69 -15.51 27.82 -46.92
CA GLY A 69 -14.34 28.18 -46.12
C GLY A 69 -14.23 27.43 -44.79
N ASP A 70 -15.25 26.64 -44.38
CA ASP A 70 -15.14 25.78 -43.20
C ASP A 70 -14.13 24.66 -43.45
N VAL A 71 -13.40 24.26 -42.42
CA VAL A 71 -12.47 23.12 -42.42
C VAL A 71 -13.09 21.96 -41.68
N VAL A 72 -13.32 20.85 -42.37
CA VAL A 72 -13.80 19.59 -41.79
C VAL A 72 -12.65 18.76 -41.32
N ILE A 73 -12.68 18.33 -40.05
CA ILE A 73 -11.67 17.46 -39.46
C ILE A 73 -12.23 16.03 -39.37
N PHE A 74 -11.47 15.06 -39.90
CA PHE A 74 -11.68 13.64 -39.72
C PHE A 74 -10.69 13.14 -38.68
N SER A 75 -11.22 12.60 -37.60
CA SER A 75 -10.40 12.12 -36.47
C SER A 75 -10.90 10.76 -36.00
N PHE A 76 -10.01 9.80 -35.93
CA PHE A 76 -10.26 8.47 -35.38
C PHE A 76 -9.06 7.98 -34.57
N ILE A 77 -9.28 7.21 -33.53
CA ILE A 77 -8.20 6.70 -32.67
C ILE A 77 -7.32 5.76 -33.50
N GLY A 78 -6.01 6.01 -33.50
CA GLY A 78 -5.04 5.23 -34.28
C GLY A 78 -4.82 5.70 -35.72
N PHE A 79 -5.42 6.82 -36.15
CA PHE A 79 -5.26 7.38 -37.50
C PHE A 79 -4.85 8.85 -37.47
N LYS A 80 -4.07 9.29 -38.46
CA LYS A 80 -3.70 10.70 -38.62
C LYS A 80 -4.93 11.53 -38.93
N LYS A 81 -5.09 12.64 -38.23
CA LYS A 81 -6.16 13.60 -38.50
C LYS A 81 -6.02 14.14 -39.92
N ILE A 82 -7.13 14.25 -40.63
CA ILE A 82 -7.19 14.85 -41.95
C ILE A 82 -8.05 16.11 -41.88
N GLU A 83 -7.53 17.21 -42.44
CA GLU A 83 -8.26 18.47 -42.56
C GLU A 83 -8.68 18.61 -44.02
N HIS A 84 -9.95 18.92 -44.28
CA HIS A 84 -10.53 19.13 -45.61
C HIS A 84 -11.24 20.45 -45.66
N LEU A 85 -10.85 21.34 -46.62
CA LEU A 85 -11.43 22.66 -46.81
C LEU A 85 -12.65 22.58 -47.67
N VAL A 86 -13.78 23.08 -47.22
CA VAL A 86 -15.06 23.08 -47.90
C VAL A 86 -15.15 24.28 -48.87
N LEU A 87 -15.26 24.02 -50.17
CA LEU A 87 -15.42 25.06 -51.20
C LEU A 87 -16.74 24.98 -51.94
N LYS A 88 -17.39 23.83 -52.00
CA LYS A 88 -18.61 23.50 -52.73
C LYS A 88 -19.31 22.31 -52.15
N ASP A 89 -20.50 21.96 -52.65
CA ASP A 89 -21.15 20.68 -52.35
C ASP A 89 -20.27 19.50 -52.83
N GLU A 90 -20.03 18.51 -51.89
CA GLU A 90 -19.26 17.32 -52.17
C GLU A 90 -20.05 16.11 -51.67
N LEU A 91 -20.66 15.35 -52.61
CA LEU A 91 -21.62 14.28 -52.31
C LEU A 91 -21.01 12.88 -52.29
N ASP A 92 -19.77 12.71 -52.75
CA ASP A 92 -19.05 11.41 -52.75
C ASP A 92 -17.56 11.60 -52.41
N LEU A 93 -17.31 12.24 -51.27
CA LEU A 93 -15.95 12.50 -50.83
C LEU A 93 -15.32 11.20 -50.27
N LYS A 94 -14.16 10.81 -50.81
CA LYS A 94 -13.41 9.63 -50.36
C LYS A 94 -12.21 10.07 -49.55
N ILE A 95 -12.25 9.82 -48.21
CA ILE A 95 -11.17 10.14 -47.31
C ILE A 95 -10.43 8.85 -46.99
N ASN A 96 -9.13 8.79 -47.33
CA ASN A 96 -8.26 7.66 -46.94
C ASN A 96 -7.44 8.08 -45.71
N MET A 97 -7.79 7.58 -44.56
CA MET A 97 -7.02 7.82 -43.32
C MET A 97 -5.80 6.91 -43.30
N LYS A 98 -4.65 7.49 -43.01
CA LYS A 98 -3.42 6.74 -42.79
C LYS A 98 -3.33 6.37 -41.32
N SER A 99 -2.96 5.13 -41.05
CA SER A 99 -2.65 4.68 -39.70
C SER A 99 -1.61 5.62 -39.09
N ASP A 100 -1.88 6.16 -37.94
CA ASP A 100 -0.92 6.93 -37.17
C ASP A 100 -0.06 5.91 -36.40
N SER A 101 0.99 5.43 -37.06
CA SER A 101 2.01 4.58 -36.42
C SER A 101 2.89 5.36 -35.43
N GLN A 102 2.66 6.66 -35.28
CA GLN A 102 3.16 7.38 -34.13
C GLN A 102 2.32 6.95 -32.94
N GLN A 103 2.98 6.26 -31.99
CA GLN A 103 2.50 5.93 -30.64
C GLN A 103 1.40 6.91 -30.21
N MET A 104 0.24 6.37 -29.76
CA MET A 104 -0.61 7.14 -28.88
C MET A 104 0.31 7.70 -27.81
N ASP A 105 0.49 9.02 -27.79
CA ASP A 105 1.28 9.70 -26.78
C ASP A 105 0.69 9.38 -25.41
N GLU A 106 1.16 8.28 -24.81
CA GLU A 106 0.75 7.88 -23.45
C GLU A 106 1.09 9.03 -22.52
N VAL A 107 0.07 9.71 -22.06
CA VAL A 107 0.22 10.82 -21.11
C VAL A 107 0.23 10.24 -19.70
N VAL A 108 1.33 10.45 -19.02
CA VAL A 108 1.51 10.01 -17.64
C VAL A 108 1.31 11.21 -16.71
N ILE A 109 0.60 10.98 -15.62
CA ILE A 109 0.53 11.97 -14.54
C ILE A 109 1.79 11.83 -13.70
N THR A 110 2.59 12.86 -13.71
CA THR A 110 3.85 12.95 -12.98
C THR A 110 3.69 13.74 -11.69
N GLY A 111 4.80 14.08 -11.05
CA GLY A 111 4.82 14.87 -9.83
C GLY A 111 3.95 16.12 -9.91
N MET A 112 3.20 16.40 -8.84
CA MET A 112 2.28 17.54 -8.69
C MET A 112 1.11 17.57 -9.68
N GLY A 113 0.72 16.39 -10.23
CA GLY A 113 -0.41 16.27 -11.14
C GLY A 113 -0.17 16.83 -12.54
N THR A 114 1.09 17.10 -12.90
CA THR A 114 1.45 17.54 -14.25
C THR A 114 1.30 16.37 -15.24
N LYS A 115 0.65 16.65 -16.36
CA LYS A 115 0.51 15.70 -17.46
C LYS A 115 1.71 15.85 -18.40
N GLU A 116 2.48 14.79 -18.57
CA GLU A 116 3.65 14.73 -19.45
C GLU A 116 3.56 13.51 -20.39
N LYS A 117 4.09 13.65 -21.61
CA LYS A 117 4.20 12.50 -22.51
C LYS A 117 5.24 11.52 -21.96
N LYS A 118 4.94 10.23 -21.98
CA LYS A 118 5.82 9.16 -21.48
C LYS A 118 7.23 9.23 -22.09
N VAL A 119 7.31 9.56 -23.38
CA VAL A 119 8.61 9.71 -24.09
C VAL A 119 9.51 10.75 -23.42
N ASN A 120 8.93 11.80 -22.84
CA ASN A 120 9.64 12.93 -22.25
C ASN A 120 10.12 12.68 -20.82
N LEU A 121 9.68 11.60 -20.17
CA LEU A 121 10.04 11.31 -18.79
C LEU A 121 11.46 10.73 -18.72
N THR A 122 12.31 11.34 -17.88
CA THR A 122 13.67 10.86 -17.61
C THR A 122 13.78 10.08 -16.30
N GLY A 123 12.80 10.22 -15.41
CA GLY A 123 12.72 9.48 -14.16
C GLY A 123 12.04 8.10 -14.30
N ALA A 124 12.32 7.21 -13.35
CA ALA A 124 11.70 5.87 -13.26
C ALA A 124 10.25 5.97 -12.77
N VAL A 125 9.32 6.02 -13.69
CA VAL A 125 7.87 6.09 -13.43
C VAL A 125 7.18 4.88 -14.05
N THR A 126 6.41 4.16 -13.25
CA THR A 126 5.54 3.08 -13.72
C THR A 126 4.09 3.56 -13.66
N ASN A 127 3.45 3.65 -14.82
CA ASN A 127 2.01 3.88 -14.90
C ASN A 127 1.29 2.54 -14.93
N VAL A 128 0.21 2.42 -14.17
CA VAL A 128 -0.56 1.19 -14.00
C VAL A 128 -1.99 1.44 -14.43
N ASP A 129 -2.44 0.67 -15.39
CA ASP A 129 -3.85 0.63 -15.77
C ASP A 129 -4.63 -0.18 -14.71
N ILE A 130 -5.43 0.50 -13.93
CA ILE A 130 -6.19 -0.10 -12.83
C ILE A 130 -7.15 -1.19 -13.34
N SER A 131 -7.68 -1.07 -14.55
CA SER A 131 -8.58 -2.07 -15.13
C SER A 131 -7.92 -3.44 -15.27
N GLN A 132 -6.59 -3.46 -15.45
CA GLN A 132 -5.79 -4.66 -15.63
C GLN A 132 -5.40 -5.36 -14.33
N ILE A 133 -5.33 -4.60 -13.23
CA ILE A 133 -4.99 -5.14 -11.91
C ILE A 133 -6.23 -5.34 -11.03
N GLN A 134 -7.39 -4.85 -11.46
CA GLN A 134 -8.61 -4.97 -10.71
C GLN A 134 -9.00 -6.45 -10.49
N THR A 135 -9.12 -6.84 -9.23
CA THR A 135 -9.61 -8.14 -8.78
C THR A 135 -10.67 -7.91 -7.72
N PRO A 136 -11.53 -8.88 -7.43
CA PRO A 136 -12.49 -8.76 -6.35
C PRO A 136 -11.82 -8.87 -4.95
N ALA A 137 -10.71 -8.15 -4.74
CA ALA A 137 -10.09 -7.99 -3.44
C ALA A 137 -10.67 -6.78 -2.71
N THR A 138 -10.74 -6.80 -1.39
CA THR A 138 -11.26 -5.71 -0.55
C THR A 138 -10.35 -4.50 -0.55
N SER A 139 -9.05 -4.73 -0.66
CA SER A 139 -8.01 -3.73 -0.48
C SER A 139 -7.23 -3.54 -1.79
N LEU A 140 -7.00 -2.29 -2.17
CA LEU A 140 -6.17 -1.98 -3.32
C LEU A 140 -4.73 -2.47 -3.13
N THR A 141 -4.20 -2.42 -1.91
CA THR A 141 -2.84 -2.90 -1.60
C THR A 141 -2.66 -4.39 -1.90
N ASN A 142 -3.70 -5.21 -1.72
CA ASN A 142 -3.68 -6.64 -2.05
C ASN A 142 -3.63 -6.90 -3.57
N MET A 143 -4.02 -5.92 -4.38
CA MET A 143 -4.01 -6.03 -5.85
C MET A 143 -2.64 -5.69 -6.47
N LEU A 144 -1.74 -5.04 -5.73
CA LEU A 144 -0.48 -4.50 -6.25
C LEU A 144 0.61 -5.57 -6.36
N GLY A 145 0.62 -6.55 -5.45
CA GLY A 145 1.65 -7.58 -5.36
C GLY A 145 1.75 -8.41 -6.63
N GLY A 146 2.96 -8.55 -7.19
CA GLY A 146 3.24 -9.31 -8.40
C GLY A 146 2.66 -8.72 -9.69
N ARG A 147 1.98 -7.54 -9.63
CA ARG A 147 1.34 -6.92 -10.79
C ARG A 147 1.95 -5.58 -11.19
N VAL A 148 2.61 -4.93 -10.22
CA VAL A 148 3.26 -3.63 -10.46
C VAL A 148 4.77 -3.79 -10.28
N PRO A 149 5.58 -3.58 -11.34
CA PRO A 149 7.02 -3.71 -11.26
C PRO A 149 7.63 -2.69 -10.29
N GLY A 150 8.51 -3.17 -9.43
CA GLY A 150 9.12 -2.39 -8.36
C GLY A 150 8.34 -2.38 -7.03
N ILE A 151 7.13 -2.95 -6.98
CA ILE A 151 6.38 -3.11 -5.73
C ILE A 151 6.58 -4.52 -5.17
N ILE A 152 6.98 -4.59 -3.91
CA ILE A 152 7.01 -5.80 -3.10
C ILE A 152 5.93 -5.65 -2.04
N SER A 153 5.01 -6.60 -1.93
CA SER A 153 3.93 -6.57 -0.95
C SER A 153 3.82 -7.88 -0.20
N VAL A 154 3.42 -7.79 1.07
CA VAL A 154 3.24 -8.94 1.96
C VAL A 154 1.90 -8.80 2.66
N GLN A 155 1.06 -9.81 2.55
CA GLN A 155 -0.17 -9.94 3.33
C GLN A 155 0.10 -10.91 4.48
N SER A 156 0.18 -10.40 5.71
CA SER A 156 0.51 -11.18 6.90
C SER A 156 -0.69 -11.85 7.55
N SER A 157 -1.91 -11.42 7.25
CA SER A 157 -3.14 -11.96 7.83
C SER A 157 -4.25 -12.02 6.78
N GLY A 158 -5.14 -13.01 6.92
CA GLY A 158 -6.41 -13.08 6.19
C GLY A 158 -7.63 -12.64 7.02
N GLU A 159 -7.41 -12.15 8.26
CA GLU A 159 -8.47 -11.72 9.17
C GLU A 159 -9.16 -10.45 8.66
N PRO A 160 -10.49 -10.40 8.61
CA PRO A 160 -11.23 -9.20 8.20
C PRO A 160 -10.81 -7.95 8.97
N GLY A 161 -10.45 -6.90 8.23
CA GLY A 161 -9.94 -5.64 8.80
C GLY A 161 -8.45 -5.64 9.17
N SER A 162 -7.77 -6.80 9.06
CA SER A 162 -6.32 -6.93 9.24
C SER A 162 -5.65 -7.61 8.03
N ASN A 163 -6.37 -7.76 6.94
CA ASN A 163 -5.95 -8.47 5.72
C ASN A 163 -5.36 -7.56 4.63
N MET A 164 -5.07 -6.31 4.96
CA MET A 164 -4.41 -5.37 4.06
C MET A 164 -2.93 -5.71 3.93
N SER A 165 -2.39 -5.60 2.71
CA SER A 165 -0.96 -5.84 2.46
C SER A 165 -0.13 -4.63 2.82
N GLU A 166 0.98 -4.87 3.51
CA GLU A 166 2.08 -3.91 3.56
C GLU A 166 2.85 -3.96 2.24
N PHE A 167 3.32 -2.82 1.76
CA PHE A 167 4.07 -2.78 0.51
C PHE A 167 5.23 -1.80 0.56
N TRP A 168 6.26 -2.09 -0.22
CA TRP A 168 7.47 -1.29 -0.37
C TRP A 168 7.81 -1.11 -1.85
N ILE A 169 8.36 0.05 -2.19
CA ILE A 169 8.89 0.31 -3.51
C ILE A 169 10.39 -0.04 -3.49
N ARG A 170 10.79 -1.04 -4.29
CA ARG A 170 12.17 -1.53 -4.39
C ARG A 170 12.73 -2.07 -3.06
N GLY A 171 11.83 -2.56 -2.18
CA GLY A 171 12.19 -3.21 -0.92
C GLY A 171 12.46 -2.26 0.23
N ILE A 172 12.97 -2.83 1.35
CA ILE A 172 13.25 -2.11 2.58
C ILE A 172 14.64 -1.48 2.48
N GLY A 173 14.69 -0.14 2.52
CA GLY A 173 15.95 0.62 2.40
C GLY A 173 16.43 1.24 3.71
N THR A 174 15.71 1.11 4.83
CA THR A 174 16.07 1.66 6.14
C THR A 174 15.62 0.76 7.28
N PHE A 175 16.32 0.79 8.41
CA PHE A 175 15.99 0.03 9.61
C PHE A 175 15.69 0.91 10.83
N GLY A 176 15.86 2.20 10.74
CA GLY A 176 15.64 3.13 11.87
C GLY A 176 14.40 3.99 11.74
N ALA A 177 13.81 4.05 10.57
CA ALA A 177 12.68 4.92 10.21
C ALA A 177 11.55 4.11 9.54
N SER A 178 10.43 4.77 9.27
CA SER A 178 9.39 4.19 8.45
C SER A 178 9.92 3.92 7.04
N SER A 179 9.81 2.69 6.56
CA SER A 179 10.16 2.25 5.20
C SER A 179 8.99 2.37 4.21
N SER A 180 7.80 2.79 4.66
CA SER A 180 6.60 2.89 3.85
C SER A 180 6.72 3.95 2.76
N ALA A 181 6.21 3.67 1.57
CA ALA A 181 6.10 4.62 0.49
C ALA A 181 5.13 5.78 0.84
N LEU A 182 5.34 6.94 0.23
CA LEU A 182 4.38 8.05 0.31
C LEU A 182 3.23 7.77 -0.66
N VAL A 183 2.01 7.73 -0.16
CA VAL A 183 0.81 7.61 -0.99
C VAL A 183 0.13 8.96 -1.09
N LEU A 184 -0.12 9.43 -2.30
CA LEU A 184 -0.82 10.67 -2.59
C LEU A 184 -2.08 10.40 -3.41
N ILE A 185 -3.23 10.76 -2.89
CA ILE A 185 -4.53 10.71 -3.56
C ILE A 185 -4.93 12.15 -3.89
N ASP A 186 -5.04 12.48 -5.17
CA ASP A 186 -5.28 13.85 -5.67
C ASP A 186 -4.32 14.91 -5.08
N GLY A 187 -3.05 14.52 -4.85
CA GLY A 187 -2.00 15.37 -4.28
C GLY A 187 -1.95 15.39 -2.76
N LEU A 188 -2.85 14.72 -2.05
CA LEU A 188 -2.92 14.68 -0.59
C LEU A 188 -2.47 13.33 -0.06
N GLU A 189 -1.72 13.33 1.05
CA GLU A 189 -1.34 12.09 1.73
C GLU A 189 -2.57 11.33 2.21
N GLY A 190 -2.69 10.07 1.78
CA GLY A 190 -3.84 9.20 2.04
C GLY A 190 -3.46 7.73 2.19
N ASN A 191 -4.48 6.90 2.39
CA ASN A 191 -4.35 5.44 2.48
C ASN A 191 -4.95 4.81 1.22
N LEU A 192 -4.22 3.91 0.56
CA LEU A 192 -4.72 3.19 -0.63
C LEU A 192 -5.94 2.32 -0.33
N ASP A 193 -6.06 1.82 0.90
CA ASP A 193 -7.15 0.94 1.28
C ASP A 193 -8.48 1.68 1.55
N SER A 194 -8.43 3.03 1.56
CA SER A 194 -9.63 3.87 1.69
C SER A 194 -10.30 4.20 0.35
N ILE A 195 -9.69 3.85 -0.77
CA ILE A 195 -10.20 4.17 -2.11
C ILE A 195 -10.66 2.92 -2.86
N ASP A 196 -11.84 2.98 -3.47
CA ASP A 196 -12.28 1.91 -4.37
C ASP A 196 -11.50 2.00 -5.70
N PRO A 197 -10.97 0.87 -6.22
CA PRO A 197 -10.28 0.86 -7.52
C PRO A 197 -11.09 1.45 -8.67
N ALA A 198 -12.42 1.36 -8.59
CA ALA A 198 -13.32 1.92 -9.60
C ALA A 198 -13.35 3.46 -9.61
N ASP A 199 -12.93 4.12 -8.52
CA ASP A 199 -12.80 5.57 -8.46
C ASP A 199 -11.52 6.11 -9.08
N ILE A 200 -10.56 5.24 -9.40
CA ILE A 200 -9.23 5.63 -9.87
C ILE A 200 -9.25 5.90 -11.37
N GLU A 201 -8.73 7.05 -11.78
CA GLU A 201 -8.47 7.42 -13.17
C GLU A 201 -7.04 7.04 -13.58
N SER A 202 -6.04 7.31 -12.71
CA SER A 202 -4.65 6.96 -12.96
C SER A 202 -3.93 6.54 -11.69
N PHE A 203 -3.00 5.61 -11.84
CA PHE A 203 -2.14 5.11 -10.78
C PHE A 203 -0.70 5.08 -11.28
N SER A 204 0.18 5.85 -10.65
CA SER A 204 1.60 5.95 -11.03
C SER A 204 2.50 5.70 -9.82
N VAL A 205 3.61 4.99 -10.05
CA VAL A 205 4.63 4.70 -9.03
C VAL A 205 5.93 5.38 -9.43
N LEU A 206 6.39 6.31 -8.59
CA LEU A 206 7.65 7.04 -8.75
C LEU A 206 8.72 6.33 -7.93
N LYS A 207 9.79 5.84 -8.57
CA LYS A 207 10.74 4.92 -7.95
C LYS A 207 12.10 5.53 -7.68
N ASP A 208 12.56 6.46 -8.50
CA ASP A 208 13.89 7.06 -8.43
C ASP A 208 13.92 8.47 -7.81
N ALA A 209 15.11 9.03 -7.62
CA ALA A 209 15.26 10.35 -7.02
C ALA A 209 14.73 11.48 -7.90
N SER A 210 14.87 11.39 -9.23
CA SER A 210 14.44 12.44 -10.14
C SER A 210 12.92 12.58 -10.14
N ALA A 211 12.19 11.46 -10.18
CA ALA A 211 10.73 11.46 -10.12
C ALA A 211 10.21 11.90 -8.74
N THR A 212 10.93 11.61 -7.65
CA THR A 212 10.45 11.87 -6.28
C THR A 212 10.99 13.14 -5.65
N ALA A 213 12.02 13.80 -6.22
CA ALA A 213 12.67 15.00 -5.63
C ALA A 213 11.70 16.18 -5.42
N VAL A 214 10.69 16.31 -6.26
CA VAL A 214 9.66 17.36 -6.13
C VAL A 214 8.85 17.21 -4.83
N TYR A 215 8.73 15.98 -4.30
CA TYR A 215 8.09 15.69 -3.01
C TYR A 215 9.08 15.79 -1.84
N GLY A 216 10.30 16.27 -2.11
CA GLY A 216 11.32 16.52 -1.11
C GLY A 216 11.62 15.27 -0.26
N VAL A 217 11.63 15.48 1.05
CA VAL A 217 11.98 14.46 2.05
C VAL A 217 11.00 13.31 2.17
N ARG A 218 9.77 13.49 1.74
CA ARG A 218 8.75 12.44 1.83
C ARG A 218 8.89 11.38 0.75
N GLY A 219 9.62 11.69 -0.35
CA GLY A 219 9.84 10.80 -1.48
C GLY A 219 10.94 9.75 -1.30
N ALA A 220 11.62 9.68 -0.14
CA ALA A 220 12.76 8.80 0.07
C ALA A 220 12.47 7.30 -0.18
N ASN A 221 11.27 6.84 0.18
CA ASN A 221 10.85 5.44 0.02
C ASN A 221 10.04 5.19 -1.26
N GLY A 222 10.06 6.16 -2.22
CA GLY A 222 9.20 6.16 -3.38
C GLY A 222 7.84 6.79 -3.12
N VAL A 223 7.12 7.10 -4.19
CA VAL A 223 5.81 7.77 -4.13
C VAL A 223 4.82 7.04 -5.02
N VAL A 224 3.63 6.81 -4.49
CA VAL A 224 2.46 6.33 -5.23
C VAL A 224 1.53 7.51 -5.47
N LEU A 225 1.23 7.78 -6.72
CA LEU A 225 0.30 8.83 -7.13
C LEU A 225 -1.00 8.20 -7.60
N VAL A 226 -2.09 8.56 -6.97
CA VAL A 226 -3.45 8.18 -7.36
C VAL A 226 -4.22 9.42 -7.76
N THR A 227 -4.77 9.42 -8.95
CA THR A 227 -5.71 10.46 -9.38
C THR A 227 -7.09 9.85 -9.49
N THR A 228 -8.08 10.51 -8.91
CA THR A 228 -9.46 10.04 -8.93
C THR A 228 -10.22 10.54 -10.14
N LYS A 229 -11.27 9.81 -10.52
CA LYS A 229 -12.15 10.17 -11.63
C LYS A 229 -12.81 11.53 -11.41
N ARG A 230 -12.89 12.32 -12.47
CA ARG A 230 -13.52 13.63 -12.50
C ARG A 230 -14.78 13.61 -13.33
N GLY A 231 -15.61 14.64 -13.20
CA GLY A 231 -16.78 14.86 -14.04
C GLY A 231 -16.41 14.97 -15.53
N SER A 232 -17.34 14.65 -16.39
CA SER A 232 -17.19 14.77 -17.85
C SER A 232 -18.28 15.66 -18.43
N THR A 233 -17.99 16.28 -19.60
CA THR A 233 -18.99 17.06 -20.35
C THR A 233 -19.94 16.17 -21.16
N ASN A 234 -19.76 14.86 -21.14
CA ASN A 234 -20.58 13.90 -21.85
C ASN A 234 -21.93 13.68 -21.14
N LYS A 235 -22.83 12.92 -21.77
CA LYS A 235 -24.06 12.45 -21.14
C LYS A 235 -23.72 11.76 -19.81
N MET A 236 -24.62 11.84 -18.85
CA MET A 236 -24.51 11.19 -17.56
C MET A 236 -24.23 9.68 -17.74
N GLN A 237 -23.18 9.21 -17.10
CA GLN A 237 -22.79 7.80 -17.05
C GLN A 237 -23.00 7.31 -15.62
N ILE A 238 -23.65 6.17 -15.50
CA ILE A 238 -23.90 5.50 -14.21
C ILE A 238 -23.26 4.12 -14.28
N ASP A 239 -22.38 3.82 -13.31
CA ASP A 239 -21.78 2.53 -13.10
C ASP A 239 -22.32 1.91 -11.80
N VAL A 240 -22.81 0.66 -11.87
CA VAL A 240 -23.20 -0.10 -10.69
C VAL A 240 -22.53 -1.47 -10.75
N ARG A 241 -21.92 -1.87 -9.65
CA ARG A 241 -21.23 -3.16 -9.52
C ARG A 241 -21.61 -3.82 -8.20
N ALA A 242 -21.81 -5.12 -8.24
CA ALA A 242 -21.97 -5.96 -7.09
C ALA A 242 -21.10 -7.20 -7.25
N ASN A 243 -20.27 -7.48 -6.26
CA ASN A 243 -19.39 -8.64 -6.26
C ASN A 243 -19.64 -9.47 -5.00
N VAL A 244 -19.65 -10.78 -5.17
CA VAL A 244 -19.66 -11.76 -4.08
C VAL A 244 -18.40 -12.61 -4.22
N LYS A 245 -17.61 -12.65 -3.16
CA LYS A 245 -16.39 -13.45 -3.08
C LYS A 245 -16.57 -14.54 -2.02
N ILE A 246 -16.22 -15.75 -2.35
CA ILE A 246 -16.12 -16.87 -1.43
C ILE A 246 -14.65 -17.11 -1.19
N SER A 247 -14.22 -16.98 0.06
CA SER A 247 -12.85 -17.25 0.49
C SER A 247 -12.78 -18.58 1.23
N TYR A 248 -11.68 -19.32 1.06
CA TYR A 248 -11.41 -20.55 1.77
C TYR A 248 -9.96 -20.55 2.29
N LEU A 249 -9.72 -21.38 3.29
CA LEU A 249 -8.39 -21.52 3.87
C LEU A 249 -7.48 -22.29 2.89
N THR A 250 -6.35 -21.70 2.54
CA THR A 250 -5.39 -22.29 1.60
C THR A 250 -4.42 -23.25 2.28
N LYS A 251 -4.12 -23.02 3.56
CA LYS A 251 -3.20 -23.84 4.37
C LYS A 251 -3.61 -23.79 5.83
N LEU A 252 -3.64 -24.93 6.47
CA LEU A 252 -3.77 -25.08 7.92
C LEU A 252 -2.62 -25.97 8.42
N PRO A 253 -2.08 -25.74 9.62
CA PRO A 253 -1.20 -26.70 10.27
C PRO A 253 -1.98 -28.00 10.53
N GLU A 254 -1.33 -29.13 10.36
CA GLU A 254 -1.89 -30.43 10.71
C GLU A 254 -1.47 -30.81 12.13
N TYR A 255 -2.45 -31.10 12.96
CA TYR A 255 -2.23 -31.51 14.33
C TYR A 255 -2.67 -32.97 14.51
N LEU A 256 -1.96 -33.66 15.39
CA LEU A 256 -2.30 -35.07 15.73
C LEU A 256 -3.63 -35.14 16.49
N ARG A 257 -4.31 -36.27 16.31
CA ARG A 257 -5.46 -36.65 17.13
C ARG A 257 -4.98 -37.20 18.47
N ALA A 258 -5.89 -37.32 19.44
CA ALA A 258 -5.57 -37.67 20.82
C ALA A 258 -4.75 -38.95 20.99
N TYR A 259 -5.11 -40.02 20.29
CA TYR A 259 -4.42 -41.31 20.42
C TYR A 259 -3.00 -41.27 19.87
N ASP A 260 -2.81 -40.73 18.65
CA ASP A 260 -1.50 -40.61 18.03
C ASP A 260 -0.60 -39.67 18.84
N TYR A 261 -1.17 -38.57 19.37
CA TYR A 261 -0.45 -37.67 20.27
C TYR A 261 0.01 -38.40 21.54
N ALA A 262 -0.88 -39.13 22.21
CA ALA A 262 -0.56 -39.87 23.44
C ALA A 262 0.52 -40.92 23.20
N GLN A 263 0.44 -41.65 22.07
CA GLN A 263 1.45 -42.62 21.68
C GLN A 263 2.83 -41.99 21.52
N LEU A 264 2.94 -40.90 20.76
CA LEU A 264 4.20 -40.17 20.57
C LEU A 264 4.70 -39.53 21.86
N ALA A 265 3.80 -39.05 22.71
CA ALA A 265 4.16 -38.49 24.02
C ALA A 265 4.78 -39.55 24.94
N ASN A 266 4.19 -40.76 24.94
CA ASN A 266 4.74 -41.90 25.68
C ASN A 266 6.11 -42.31 25.10
N GLU A 267 6.23 -42.43 23.78
CA GLU A 267 7.50 -42.76 23.10
C GLU A 267 8.57 -41.75 23.47
N ALA A 268 8.26 -40.45 23.41
CA ALA A 268 9.18 -39.38 23.79
C ALA A 268 9.61 -39.43 25.26
N SER A 269 8.70 -39.77 26.17
CA SER A 269 8.98 -39.93 27.60
C SER A 269 9.88 -41.13 27.86
N VAL A 270 9.52 -42.28 27.31
CA VAL A 270 10.26 -43.54 27.51
C VAL A 270 11.64 -43.47 26.86
N SER A 271 11.78 -42.84 25.67
CA SER A 271 13.10 -42.66 25.02
C SER A 271 14.06 -41.82 25.86
N ARG A 272 13.56 -41.02 26.77
CA ARG A 272 14.35 -40.24 27.75
C ARG A 272 14.55 -40.90 29.09
N GLY A 273 14.18 -42.18 29.22
CA GLY A 273 14.30 -42.97 30.43
C GLY A 273 13.27 -42.62 31.51
N ALA A 274 12.20 -41.89 31.18
CA ALA A 274 11.10 -41.64 32.06
C ALA A 274 9.97 -42.68 31.91
N GLN A 275 8.99 -42.67 32.79
CA GLN A 275 7.80 -43.51 32.66
C GLN A 275 6.89 -42.99 31.54
N PRO A 276 6.06 -43.79 30.92
CA PRO A 276 5.00 -43.36 30.02
C PRO A 276 4.14 -42.27 30.70
N ILE A 277 3.75 -41.25 29.95
CA ILE A 277 2.86 -40.21 30.43
C ILE A 277 1.45 -40.72 30.64
N TYR A 278 1.00 -41.56 29.72
CA TYR A 278 -0.32 -42.25 29.75
C TYR A 278 -0.11 -43.73 29.95
N ASP A 279 -0.75 -44.29 30.94
CA ASP A 279 -0.70 -45.75 31.22
C ASP A 279 -1.57 -46.56 30.24
N ASP A 280 -1.55 -47.90 30.33
CA ASP A 280 -2.29 -48.77 29.42
C ASP A 280 -3.81 -48.60 29.52
N ILE A 281 -4.33 -48.21 30.69
CA ILE A 281 -5.77 -48.00 30.93
C ILE A 281 -6.15 -46.65 30.26
N GLU A 282 -5.36 -45.62 30.48
CA GLU A 282 -5.55 -44.30 29.89
C GLU A 282 -5.44 -44.37 28.37
N MET A 283 -4.45 -45.09 27.83
CA MET A 283 -4.31 -45.32 26.39
C MET A 283 -5.55 -45.97 25.77
N LYS A 284 -6.18 -46.97 26.49
CA LYS A 284 -7.44 -47.55 26.03
C LYS A 284 -8.60 -46.57 26.16
N ALA A 285 -8.66 -45.77 27.23
CA ALA A 285 -9.69 -44.76 27.39
C ALA A 285 -9.63 -43.73 26.25
N ILE A 286 -8.44 -43.29 25.87
CA ILE A 286 -8.18 -42.37 24.75
C ILE A 286 -8.58 -43.01 23.42
N GLN A 287 -8.11 -44.26 23.16
CA GLN A 287 -8.34 -44.98 21.91
C GLN A 287 -9.82 -45.23 21.64
N TYR A 288 -10.59 -45.59 22.68
CA TYR A 288 -12.00 -45.93 22.56
C TYR A 288 -12.95 -44.80 22.97
N HIS A 289 -12.42 -43.61 23.28
CA HIS A 289 -13.19 -42.44 23.72
C HIS A 289 -14.12 -42.75 24.91
N LEU A 290 -13.63 -43.47 25.90
CA LEU A 290 -14.44 -43.94 27.01
C LEU A 290 -14.85 -42.84 27.97
N ASP A 291 -14.03 -41.82 28.18
CA ASP A 291 -14.32 -40.67 29.03
C ASP A 291 -13.89 -39.36 28.38
N PRO A 292 -14.75 -38.76 27.54
CA PRO A 292 -14.41 -37.53 26.83
C PRO A 292 -14.20 -36.27 27.71
N ASP A 293 -14.64 -36.35 28.99
CA ASP A 293 -14.42 -35.23 29.95
C ASP A 293 -12.98 -35.20 30.44
N PHE A 294 -12.33 -36.36 30.63
CA PHE A 294 -10.94 -36.48 31.07
C PHE A 294 -9.96 -36.79 29.92
N TYR A 295 -10.41 -37.54 28.93
CA TYR A 295 -9.60 -37.92 27.74
C TYR A 295 -10.28 -37.44 26.47
N PRO A 296 -10.39 -36.12 26.27
CA PRO A 296 -11.01 -35.58 25.09
C PRO A 296 -10.16 -35.84 23.83
N ASP A 297 -10.78 -35.72 22.65
CA ASP A 297 -10.09 -35.73 21.37
C ASP A 297 -10.54 -34.50 20.56
N VAL A 298 -9.96 -33.37 20.89
CA VAL A 298 -10.39 -32.08 20.33
C VAL A 298 -9.50 -31.67 19.17
N ASP A 299 -10.13 -31.46 18.02
CA ASP A 299 -9.55 -30.72 16.90
C ASP A 299 -9.96 -29.24 17.00
N TRP A 300 -9.12 -28.46 17.66
CA TRP A 300 -9.40 -27.04 17.90
C TRP A 300 -9.63 -26.22 16.62
N GLN A 301 -8.99 -26.59 15.51
CA GLN A 301 -9.21 -25.89 14.23
C GLN A 301 -10.62 -26.14 13.71
N SER A 302 -11.06 -27.39 13.73
CA SER A 302 -12.41 -27.76 13.28
C SER A 302 -13.50 -27.16 14.17
N GLU A 303 -13.21 -26.92 15.47
CA GLU A 303 -14.16 -26.31 16.40
C GLU A 303 -14.33 -24.80 16.19
N ILE A 304 -13.29 -24.09 15.77
CA ILE A 304 -13.34 -22.62 15.66
C ILE A 304 -13.42 -22.10 14.23
N LEU A 305 -13.12 -22.91 13.20
CA LEU A 305 -13.05 -22.47 11.82
C LEU A 305 -14.18 -23.04 10.96
N LYS A 306 -14.73 -22.20 10.09
CA LYS A 306 -15.56 -22.56 8.94
C LYS A 306 -14.65 -22.89 7.76
N ASN A 307 -15.14 -23.66 6.82
CA ASN A 307 -14.40 -23.93 5.58
C ASN A 307 -14.35 -22.74 4.65
N THR A 308 -15.37 -21.86 4.71
CA THR A 308 -15.53 -20.72 3.81
C THR A 308 -16.01 -19.49 4.55
N SER A 309 -15.67 -18.33 4.03
CA SER A 309 -16.24 -17.03 4.39
C SER A 309 -16.75 -16.29 3.16
N ILE A 310 -17.68 -15.38 3.36
CA ILE A 310 -18.32 -14.61 2.28
C ILE A 310 -17.96 -13.14 2.46
N GLN A 311 -17.60 -12.54 1.33
CA GLN A 311 -17.41 -11.10 1.20
C GLN A 311 -18.32 -10.56 0.12
N GLN A 312 -18.96 -9.43 0.39
CA GLN A 312 -19.85 -8.73 -0.53
C GLN A 312 -19.35 -7.30 -0.70
N THR A 313 -19.27 -6.84 -1.94
CA THR A 313 -18.91 -5.45 -2.25
C THR A 313 -19.91 -4.87 -3.21
N TYR A 314 -20.36 -3.66 -2.92
CA TYR A 314 -21.32 -2.90 -3.71
C TYR A 314 -20.70 -1.56 -4.05
N TYR A 315 -20.80 -1.16 -5.30
CA TYR A 315 -20.30 0.11 -5.80
C TYR A 315 -21.33 0.74 -6.73
N ALA A 316 -21.53 2.03 -6.58
CA ALA A 316 -22.33 2.82 -7.51
C ALA A 316 -21.65 4.17 -7.75
N SER A 317 -21.60 4.61 -9.00
CA SER A 317 -21.13 5.95 -9.34
C SER A 317 -21.96 6.61 -10.42
N ALA A 318 -21.95 7.94 -10.42
CA ALA A 318 -22.51 8.77 -11.46
C ALA A 318 -21.52 9.87 -11.84
N ARG A 319 -21.24 10.03 -13.14
CA ARG A 319 -20.40 11.11 -13.67
C ARG A 319 -21.09 11.81 -14.81
N GLY A 320 -20.96 13.13 -14.86
CA GLY A 320 -21.57 13.95 -15.90
C GLY A 320 -21.30 15.42 -15.72
N GLY A 321 -22.02 16.24 -16.44
CA GLY A 321 -21.94 17.68 -16.32
C GLY A 321 -22.08 18.41 -17.65
N GLY A 322 -21.78 19.69 -17.62
CA GLY A 322 -21.82 20.58 -18.78
C GLY A 322 -20.55 21.45 -18.85
N SER A 323 -20.63 22.52 -19.61
CA SER A 323 -19.52 23.46 -19.79
C SER A 323 -19.18 24.26 -18.53
N ILE A 324 -20.15 24.47 -17.63
CA ILE A 324 -19.97 25.28 -16.42
C ILE A 324 -19.58 24.38 -15.22
N ALA A 325 -20.27 23.27 -15.04
CA ALA A 325 -20.03 22.37 -13.91
C ALA A 325 -19.99 20.92 -14.38
N ARG A 326 -19.04 20.17 -13.81
CA ARG A 326 -18.88 18.73 -14.04
C ARG A 326 -18.78 18.04 -12.69
N TYR A 327 -19.36 16.86 -12.55
CA TYR A 327 -19.40 16.12 -11.30
C TYR A 327 -19.07 14.66 -11.47
N PHE A 328 -18.49 14.10 -10.44
CA PHE A 328 -18.34 12.68 -10.21
C PHE A 328 -18.75 12.39 -8.76
N VAL A 329 -19.66 11.45 -8.58
CA VAL A 329 -20.11 10.98 -7.26
C VAL A 329 -19.99 9.47 -7.25
N SER A 330 -19.44 8.91 -6.18
CA SER A 330 -19.42 7.45 -5.97
C SER A 330 -19.77 7.10 -4.53
N MET A 331 -20.32 5.90 -4.36
CA MET A 331 -20.57 5.26 -3.08
C MET A 331 -20.12 3.81 -3.17
N ASN A 332 -19.45 3.34 -2.14
CA ASN A 332 -19.07 1.94 -2.00
C ASN A 332 -19.41 1.40 -0.61
N MET A 333 -19.68 0.12 -0.57
CA MET A 333 -19.92 -0.63 0.67
C MET A 333 -19.26 -2.00 0.53
N SER A 334 -18.53 -2.43 1.55
CA SER A 334 -18.04 -3.79 1.65
C SER A 334 -18.42 -4.42 2.99
N ASN A 335 -18.87 -5.66 2.95
CA ASN A 335 -19.09 -6.50 4.12
C ASN A 335 -18.22 -7.74 4.00
N GLU A 336 -17.42 -8.01 4.99
CA GLU A 336 -16.52 -9.17 5.07
C GLU A 336 -16.78 -9.93 6.36
N SER A 337 -17.25 -11.19 6.24
CA SER A 337 -17.46 -12.09 7.37
C SER A 337 -16.17 -12.84 7.68
N ALA A 338 -15.89 -13.04 8.98
CA ALA A 338 -14.78 -13.87 9.39
C ALA A 338 -15.08 -15.38 9.17
N ILE A 339 -14.00 -16.14 9.05
CA ILE A 339 -14.06 -17.59 8.87
C ILE A 339 -14.34 -18.34 10.18
N TYR A 340 -14.58 -17.64 11.27
CA TYR A 340 -14.80 -18.26 12.59
C TYR A 340 -16.20 -18.86 12.74
N LYS A 341 -16.26 -20.03 13.37
CA LYS A 341 -17.50 -20.65 13.87
C LYS A 341 -17.93 -19.93 15.14
N GLN A 342 -19.18 -19.61 15.23
CA GLN A 342 -19.78 -19.03 16.42
C GLN A 342 -20.75 -20.00 17.06
N ASP A 343 -20.72 -20.04 18.37
CA ASP A 343 -21.71 -20.77 19.15
C ASP A 343 -23.08 -20.05 19.06
N LYS A 344 -24.11 -20.78 18.68
CA LYS A 344 -25.49 -20.26 18.57
C LYS A 344 -26.04 -19.79 19.92
N ASP A 345 -25.51 -20.35 21.01
CA ASP A 345 -25.91 -20.02 22.38
C ASP A 345 -25.11 -18.83 22.96
N SER A 346 -24.14 -18.30 22.23
CA SER A 346 -23.38 -17.13 22.63
C SER A 346 -24.32 -15.90 22.68
N LYS A 347 -24.40 -15.30 23.87
CA LYS A 347 -25.23 -14.09 24.11
C LYS A 347 -24.53 -12.79 23.75
N TYR A 348 -23.24 -12.83 23.44
CA TYR A 348 -22.40 -11.64 23.40
C TYR A 348 -21.92 -11.26 22.00
N ILE A 349 -21.67 -12.23 21.12
CA ILE A 349 -21.24 -11.99 19.74
C ILE A 349 -22.19 -12.71 18.81
N LYS A 350 -22.71 -11.97 17.84
CA LYS A 350 -23.51 -12.57 16.76
C LYS A 350 -22.71 -12.80 15.48
N ASP A 351 -21.66 -12.01 15.22
CA ASP A 351 -20.80 -12.19 14.05
C ASP A 351 -19.49 -11.41 14.19
N VAL A 352 -18.37 -12.02 13.80
CA VAL A 352 -17.09 -11.35 13.62
C VAL A 352 -17.04 -10.87 12.18
N HIS A 353 -17.07 -9.57 11.98
CA HIS A 353 -17.18 -8.97 10.64
C HIS A 353 -16.42 -7.65 10.54
N TYR A 354 -16.13 -7.27 9.31
CA TYR A 354 -15.56 -5.98 8.96
C TYR A 354 -16.39 -5.33 7.85
N ASN A 355 -16.90 -4.14 8.13
CA ASN A 355 -17.67 -3.35 7.18
C ASN A 355 -16.92 -2.08 6.81
N THR A 356 -16.96 -1.72 5.53
CA THR A 356 -16.45 -0.43 5.04
C THR A 356 -17.52 0.29 4.25
N TYR A 357 -17.54 1.61 4.37
CA TYR A 357 -18.43 2.49 3.63
C TYR A 357 -17.60 3.67 3.13
N GLY A 358 -17.67 3.94 1.84
CA GLY A 358 -17.00 5.07 1.21
C GLY A 358 -17.98 5.93 0.43
N MET A 359 -17.73 7.24 0.42
CA MET A 359 -18.43 8.20 -0.43
C MET A 359 -17.43 9.22 -0.95
N ARG A 360 -17.45 9.45 -2.26
CA ARG A 360 -16.63 10.46 -2.93
C ARG A 360 -17.46 11.40 -3.74
N LEU A 361 -17.13 12.68 -3.67
CA LEU A 361 -17.72 13.74 -4.47
C LEU A 361 -16.59 14.60 -5.06
N ASN A 362 -16.52 14.71 -6.38
CA ASN A 362 -15.63 15.60 -7.10
C ASN A 362 -16.47 16.51 -7.99
N VAL A 363 -16.32 17.83 -7.83
CA VAL A 363 -17.03 18.82 -8.65
C VAL A 363 -16.03 19.83 -9.17
N ASP A 364 -16.05 20.04 -10.48
CA ASP A 364 -15.26 21.06 -11.16
C ASP A 364 -16.19 22.15 -11.69
N PHE A 365 -15.88 23.42 -11.38
CA PHE A 365 -16.60 24.61 -11.86
C PHE A 365 -15.69 25.42 -12.75
N ASN A 366 -16.02 25.61 -13.99
CA ASN A 366 -15.38 26.59 -14.87
C ASN A 366 -15.94 27.98 -14.58
N LEU A 367 -15.34 28.74 -13.67
CA LEU A 367 -15.78 30.07 -13.26
C LEU A 367 -15.63 31.05 -14.40
N THR A 368 -14.52 30.93 -15.13
CA THR A 368 -14.23 31.70 -16.36
C THR A 368 -13.59 30.75 -17.39
N LYS A 369 -13.20 31.25 -18.54
CA LYS A 369 -12.44 30.47 -19.52
C LYS A 369 -11.04 30.10 -19.05
N THR A 370 -10.49 30.87 -18.08
CA THR A 370 -9.12 30.75 -17.57
C THR A 370 -9.07 30.34 -16.10
N THR A 371 -10.25 30.24 -15.43
CA THR A 371 -10.33 29.94 -14.00
C THR A 371 -11.19 28.70 -13.77
N ASN A 372 -10.64 27.67 -13.18
CA ASN A 372 -11.35 26.47 -12.72
C ASN A 372 -11.27 26.36 -11.20
N LEU A 373 -12.41 26.11 -10.56
CA LEU A 373 -12.54 25.82 -9.13
C LEU A 373 -12.97 24.37 -8.97
N TYR A 374 -12.19 23.59 -8.23
CA TYR A 374 -12.50 22.24 -7.86
C TYR A 374 -12.86 22.14 -6.38
N PHE A 375 -13.88 21.35 -6.08
CA PHE A 375 -14.26 20.92 -4.76
C PHE A 375 -14.26 19.38 -4.70
N GLY A 376 -13.57 18.80 -3.73
CA GLY A 376 -13.51 17.39 -3.46
C GLY A 376 -13.93 17.07 -2.02
N SER A 377 -14.68 15.98 -1.85
CA SER A 377 -15.02 15.42 -0.53
C SER A 377 -14.86 13.91 -0.60
N ASP A 378 -14.09 13.35 0.30
CA ASP A 378 -13.86 11.92 0.46
C ASP A 378 -14.18 11.53 1.90
N ILE A 379 -15.11 10.60 2.09
CA ILE A 379 -15.56 10.12 3.40
C ILE A 379 -15.42 8.61 3.41
N TYR A 380 -14.77 8.09 4.46
CA TYR A 380 -14.51 6.67 4.64
C TYR A 380 -14.81 6.25 6.08
N LEU A 381 -15.64 5.23 6.23
CA LEU A 381 -16.07 4.71 7.52
C LEU A 381 -15.76 3.22 7.58
N THR A 382 -15.25 2.75 8.71
CA THR A 382 -15.07 1.32 8.97
C THR A 382 -15.72 0.93 10.29
N SER A 383 -16.23 -0.29 10.34
CA SER A 383 -16.77 -0.90 11.55
C SER A 383 -16.35 -2.35 11.63
N GLN A 384 -15.63 -2.69 12.69
CA GLN A 384 -15.13 -4.04 12.96
C GLN A 384 -15.69 -4.55 14.26
N SER A 385 -16.19 -5.79 14.27
CA SER A 385 -16.63 -6.49 15.47
C SER A 385 -15.72 -7.68 15.74
N LEU A 386 -15.22 -7.78 16.97
CA LEU A 386 -14.26 -8.80 17.44
C LEU A 386 -14.71 -9.37 18.79
N PRO A 387 -14.21 -10.53 19.23
CA PRO A 387 -14.41 -11.02 20.59
C PRO A 387 -13.83 -10.08 21.64
N GLY A 388 -14.44 -10.06 22.84
CA GLY A 388 -14.15 -9.06 23.89
C GLY A 388 -12.77 -9.13 24.52
N GLN A 389 -12.10 -10.28 24.49
CA GLN A 389 -10.69 -10.43 24.89
C GLN A 389 -9.71 -10.06 23.77
N GLY A 390 -10.19 -9.36 22.72
CA GLY A 390 -9.36 -8.98 21.62
C GLY A 390 -8.77 -10.17 20.88
N ALA A 391 -9.55 -11.23 20.71
CA ALA A 391 -9.14 -12.41 19.98
C ALA A 391 -8.85 -12.02 18.54
N THR A 392 -7.62 -11.62 18.31
CA THR A 392 -7.02 -11.57 17.00
C THR A 392 -6.69 -12.99 16.56
N THR A 393 -6.50 -13.22 15.28
CA THR A 393 -6.01 -14.51 14.75
C THR A 393 -4.83 -15.01 15.58
N LYS A 394 -3.88 -14.15 15.93
CA LYS A 394 -2.72 -14.48 16.77
C LYS A 394 -3.11 -15.02 18.14
N ALA A 395 -4.07 -14.41 18.83
CA ALA A 395 -4.49 -14.85 20.16
C ALA A 395 -5.16 -16.23 20.13
N LEU A 396 -5.97 -16.51 19.09
CA LEU A 396 -6.59 -17.81 18.89
C LEU A 396 -5.54 -18.90 18.61
N TRP A 397 -4.56 -18.62 17.74
CA TRP A 397 -3.47 -19.56 17.44
C TRP A 397 -2.55 -19.79 18.63
N ASN A 398 -2.23 -18.78 19.41
CA ASN A 398 -1.44 -18.94 20.64
C ASN A 398 -2.20 -19.77 21.66
N ALA A 399 -3.50 -19.55 21.84
CA ALA A 399 -4.33 -20.36 22.73
C ALA A 399 -4.36 -21.83 22.28
N GLN A 400 -4.46 -22.08 20.96
CA GLN A 400 -4.41 -23.45 20.42
C GLN A 400 -3.04 -24.09 20.63
N ALA A 401 -1.95 -23.36 20.42
CA ALA A 401 -0.58 -23.88 20.59
C ALA A 401 -0.27 -24.29 22.04
N MET A 402 -1.02 -23.76 23.02
CA MET A 402 -0.89 -24.14 24.44
C MET A 402 -1.74 -25.35 24.84
N LEU A 403 -2.54 -25.87 23.93
CA LEU A 403 -3.47 -26.98 24.17
C LEU A 403 -3.15 -28.15 23.26
N THR A 404 -3.07 -29.35 23.85
CA THR A 404 -3.05 -30.62 23.12
C THR A 404 -4.50 -31.09 22.87
N PRO A 405 -4.73 -32.04 21.99
CA PRO A 405 -6.08 -32.62 21.81
C PRO A 405 -6.68 -33.23 23.07
N LEU A 406 -5.81 -33.56 24.06
CA LEU A 406 -6.16 -34.21 25.33
C LEU A 406 -6.27 -33.26 26.52
N THR A 407 -5.92 -31.97 26.39
CA THR A 407 -5.76 -31.06 27.55
C THR A 407 -7.11 -30.75 28.22
N ILE A 408 -8.12 -30.37 27.47
CA ILE A 408 -9.48 -30.05 27.94
C ILE A 408 -10.48 -30.28 26.81
N PRO A 409 -11.74 -30.70 27.15
CA PRO A 409 -12.80 -30.78 26.14
C PRO A 409 -13.27 -29.37 25.71
N VAL A 410 -14.05 -29.31 24.64
CA VAL A 410 -14.69 -28.04 24.20
C VAL A 410 -15.68 -27.57 25.26
N ARG A 411 -16.47 -28.50 25.79
CA ARG A 411 -17.36 -28.37 26.96
C ARG A 411 -17.39 -29.70 27.72
N TYR A 412 -17.57 -29.64 29.02
CA TYR A 412 -17.86 -30.85 29.80
C TYR A 412 -19.25 -31.42 29.43
N SER A 413 -19.44 -32.70 29.64
CA SER A 413 -20.72 -33.38 29.44
C SER A 413 -21.89 -32.75 30.22
N THR A 414 -21.58 -32.09 31.33
CA THR A 414 -22.49 -31.34 32.18
C THR A 414 -22.74 -29.91 31.69
N GLY A 415 -22.12 -29.48 30.56
CA GLY A 415 -22.33 -28.21 29.86
C GLY A 415 -21.44 -27.04 30.31
N GLN A 416 -20.59 -27.20 31.30
CA GLN A 416 -19.69 -26.18 31.82
C GLN A 416 -18.52 -25.92 30.87
N ILE A 417 -17.98 -24.68 30.92
CA ILE A 417 -16.84 -24.27 30.12
C ILE A 417 -15.54 -24.68 30.83
N PRO A 418 -14.67 -25.48 30.21
CA PRO A 418 -13.41 -25.87 30.82
C PRO A 418 -12.36 -24.74 30.78
N THR A 419 -11.45 -24.82 31.76
CA THR A 419 -10.21 -24.03 31.79
C THR A 419 -9.02 -24.90 32.11
N TYR A 420 -7.83 -24.46 31.76
CA TYR A 420 -6.57 -25.13 32.03
C TYR A 420 -5.59 -24.15 32.71
N LYS A 421 -4.82 -24.62 33.67
CA LYS A 421 -3.74 -23.84 34.29
C LYS A 421 -2.40 -24.24 33.73
N SER A 422 -1.68 -23.22 33.21
CA SER A 422 -0.27 -23.33 32.87
C SER A 422 0.54 -22.46 33.85
N GLY A 423 1.13 -23.12 34.87
CA GLY A 423 1.76 -22.40 35.98
C GLY A 423 0.76 -21.53 36.74
N ALA A 424 0.99 -20.23 36.85
CA ALA A 424 0.12 -19.26 37.52
C ALA A 424 -0.98 -18.69 36.62
N ALA A 425 -0.94 -18.96 35.30
CA ALA A 425 -1.87 -18.38 34.33
C ALA A 425 -3.04 -19.32 34.04
N ASP A 426 -4.23 -18.75 33.96
CA ASP A 426 -5.42 -19.45 33.45
C ASP A 426 -5.43 -19.38 31.93
N VAL A 427 -5.52 -20.53 31.25
CA VAL A 427 -5.55 -20.64 29.80
C VAL A 427 -6.97 -20.87 29.33
N PHE A 428 -7.41 -20.02 28.42
CA PHE A 428 -8.71 -20.14 27.76
C PHE A 428 -8.55 -20.97 26.49
N SER A 429 -9.52 -21.84 26.23
CA SER A 429 -9.58 -22.48 24.92
C SER A 429 -9.87 -21.42 23.84
N PRO A 430 -9.42 -21.64 22.58
CA PRO A 430 -9.77 -20.73 21.48
C PRO A 430 -11.29 -20.64 21.28
N TYR A 431 -12.03 -21.72 21.56
CA TYR A 431 -13.49 -21.75 21.52
C TYR A 431 -14.11 -20.83 22.58
N ALA A 432 -13.63 -20.89 23.84
CA ALA A 432 -14.10 -20.02 24.92
C ALA A 432 -13.73 -18.56 24.64
N THR A 433 -12.52 -18.30 24.16
CA THR A 433 -12.05 -16.97 23.79
C THR A 433 -12.91 -16.33 22.69
N LEU A 434 -13.27 -17.10 21.67
CA LEU A 434 -14.09 -16.65 20.55
C LEU A 434 -15.54 -16.35 20.99
N ASN A 435 -16.13 -17.20 21.82
CA ASN A 435 -17.59 -17.23 22.04
C ASN A 435 -18.06 -16.62 23.37
N TYR A 436 -17.22 -16.56 24.41
CA TYR A 436 -17.67 -16.22 25.76
C TYR A 436 -16.98 -15.05 26.44
N THR A 437 -16.08 -14.36 25.76
CA THR A 437 -15.30 -13.26 26.34
C THR A 437 -15.91 -11.86 26.15
N GLY A 438 -17.03 -11.78 25.48
CA GLY A 438 -17.74 -10.50 25.21
C GLY A 438 -17.52 -9.98 23.79
N LEU A 439 -17.58 -8.66 23.61
CA LEU A 439 -17.59 -7.99 22.32
C LEU A 439 -16.64 -6.81 22.34
N LYS A 440 -15.90 -6.63 21.25
CA LYS A 440 -15.07 -5.45 20.99
C LYS A 440 -15.48 -4.85 19.65
N ASN A 441 -15.84 -3.58 19.67
CA ASN A 441 -16.16 -2.82 18.46
C ASN A 441 -15.07 -1.78 18.19
N ILE A 442 -14.64 -1.71 16.93
CA ILE A 442 -13.68 -0.73 16.44
C ILE A 442 -14.33 0.02 15.29
N ASN A 443 -14.49 1.34 15.45
CA ASN A 443 -15.06 2.19 14.43
C ASN A 443 -14.07 3.29 14.06
N THR A 444 -13.87 3.50 12.75
CA THR A 444 -13.06 4.60 12.22
C THR A 444 -13.92 5.47 11.30
N TYR A 445 -13.81 6.77 11.48
CA TYR A 445 -14.45 7.79 10.65
C TYR A 445 -13.35 8.68 10.09
N ALA A 446 -13.22 8.76 8.78
CA ALA A 446 -12.24 9.61 8.11
C ALA A 446 -12.91 10.47 7.05
N GLY A 447 -12.48 11.73 6.95
CA GLY A 447 -12.96 12.66 5.94
C GLY A 447 -11.83 13.55 5.44
N THR A 448 -11.81 13.82 4.13
CA THR A 448 -10.90 14.76 3.49
C THR A 448 -11.70 15.69 2.59
N TYR A 449 -11.53 16.99 2.78
CA TYR A 449 -12.20 18.04 2.04
C TYR A 449 -11.16 18.90 1.35
N THR A 450 -11.32 19.10 0.06
CA THR A 450 -10.34 19.77 -0.80
C THR A 450 -10.99 20.90 -1.59
N ILE A 451 -10.31 22.04 -1.63
CA ILE A 451 -10.63 23.15 -2.55
C ILE A 451 -9.38 23.40 -3.37
N ARG A 452 -9.51 23.50 -4.70
CA ARG A 452 -8.40 23.75 -5.61
C ARG A 452 -8.81 24.82 -6.63
N LEU A 453 -8.01 25.86 -6.76
CA LEU A 453 -8.14 26.91 -7.74
C LEU A 453 -7.06 26.77 -8.79
N GLN A 454 -7.44 26.64 -10.04
CA GLN A 454 -6.54 26.63 -11.18
C GLN A 454 -6.79 27.90 -11.99
N GLN A 455 -5.73 28.65 -12.23
CA GLN A 455 -5.74 29.89 -12.98
C GLN A 455 -4.73 29.83 -14.10
N ASP A 456 -5.21 29.99 -15.34
CA ASP A 456 -4.38 30.21 -16.49
C ASP A 456 -3.91 31.66 -16.48
N LEU A 457 -2.60 31.87 -16.56
CA LEU A 457 -1.95 33.19 -16.51
C LEU A 457 -1.35 33.59 -17.88
N ASP A 458 -1.91 33.10 -18.98
CA ASP A 458 -1.47 33.45 -20.36
C ASP A 458 -1.41 34.94 -20.62
N PHE A 459 -2.22 35.73 -19.89
CA PHE A 459 -2.22 37.19 -19.96
C PHE A 459 -0.93 37.81 -19.40
N LEU A 460 -0.15 37.11 -18.58
CA LEU A 460 1.16 37.54 -18.08
C LEU A 460 2.29 36.93 -18.91
N VAL A 461 2.29 35.60 -19.04
CA VAL A 461 3.27 34.83 -19.80
C VAL A 461 2.55 33.67 -20.43
N LYS A 462 2.73 33.45 -21.72
CA LYS A 462 2.11 32.36 -22.45
C LYS A 462 2.45 30.99 -21.80
N ASP A 463 1.45 30.13 -21.66
CA ASP A 463 1.52 28.79 -21.07
C ASP A 463 1.96 28.77 -19.58
N LEU A 464 1.75 29.89 -18.86
CA LEU A 464 1.95 29.96 -17.41
C LEU A 464 0.66 29.63 -16.67
N ASN A 465 0.72 28.66 -15.75
CA ASN A 465 -0.43 28.21 -14.98
C ASN A 465 -0.13 28.24 -13.49
N LEU A 466 -1.08 28.73 -12.71
CA LEU A 466 -1.08 28.72 -11.24
C LEU A 466 -2.15 27.76 -10.72
N ASP A 467 -1.75 26.93 -9.77
CA ASP A 467 -2.62 25.97 -9.12
C ASP A 467 -2.46 26.06 -7.60
N ILE A 468 -3.51 26.39 -6.88
CA ILE A 468 -3.51 26.51 -5.42
C ILE A 468 -4.53 25.51 -4.86
N GLN A 469 -4.10 24.66 -3.94
CA GLN A 469 -4.94 23.65 -3.30
C GLN A 469 -4.86 23.78 -1.78
N GLY A 470 -6.02 23.89 -1.13
CA GLY A 470 -6.18 23.78 0.31
C GLY A 470 -6.96 22.52 0.66
N ALA A 471 -6.57 21.84 1.74
CA ALA A 471 -7.30 20.70 2.22
C ALA A 471 -7.38 20.61 3.74
N TYR A 472 -8.46 20.03 4.21
CA TYR A 472 -8.68 19.65 5.59
C TYR A 472 -8.99 18.16 5.67
N SER A 473 -8.17 17.43 6.44
CA SER A 473 -8.40 16.00 6.70
C SER A 473 -8.61 15.79 8.20
N ASN A 474 -9.58 14.93 8.53
CA ASN A 474 -9.82 14.49 9.90
C ASN A 474 -10.06 13.00 9.94
N SER A 475 -9.68 12.36 11.05
CA SER A 475 -10.12 11.00 11.35
C SER A 475 -10.34 10.83 12.84
N SER A 476 -11.29 9.97 13.17
CA SER A 476 -11.62 9.60 14.56
C SER A 476 -11.64 8.08 14.64
N TYR A 477 -10.99 7.55 15.65
CA TYR A 477 -10.92 6.13 15.96
C TYR A 477 -11.53 5.89 17.33
N PHE A 478 -12.47 4.95 17.40
CA PHE A 478 -13.16 4.57 18.63
C PHE A 478 -13.03 3.07 18.83
N GLU A 479 -12.59 2.68 20.01
CA GLU A 479 -12.50 1.30 20.42
C GLU A 479 -13.28 1.12 21.71
N GLU A 480 -14.29 0.27 21.67
CA GLU A 480 -15.16 -0.03 22.81
C GLU A 480 -15.14 -1.53 23.06
N THR A 481 -14.81 -1.92 24.29
CA THR A 481 -14.77 -3.32 24.68
C THR A 481 -15.79 -3.57 25.79
N ARG A 482 -16.61 -4.57 25.60
CA ARG A 482 -17.48 -5.14 26.60
C ARG A 482 -16.95 -6.53 26.97
N SER A 483 -16.05 -6.57 27.96
CA SER A 483 -15.44 -7.79 28.43
C SER A 483 -16.36 -8.56 29.37
N VAL A 484 -16.40 -9.85 29.21
CA VAL A 484 -17.10 -10.80 30.07
C VAL A 484 -16.14 -11.93 30.43
N MET A 485 -16.17 -12.34 31.66
CA MET A 485 -15.48 -13.53 32.12
C MET A 485 -16.55 -14.55 32.53
N PRO A 486 -16.71 -15.66 31.80
CA PRO A 486 -17.67 -16.70 32.18
C PRO A 486 -17.19 -17.49 33.41
N ASP A 487 -18.10 -18.25 34.05
CA ASP A 487 -17.69 -19.29 34.99
C ASP A 487 -16.98 -20.40 34.23
N MET A 488 -15.79 -20.79 34.72
CA MET A 488 -15.01 -21.85 34.10
C MET A 488 -14.52 -22.83 35.14
N TYR A 489 -14.40 -24.06 34.72
CA TYR A 489 -14.23 -25.18 35.62
C TYR A 489 -13.07 -26.09 35.16
N TRP A 490 -12.51 -26.80 36.14
CA TRP A 490 -11.55 -27.89 35.92
C TRP A 490 -12.15 -29.18 36.46
N ALA A 491 -12.10 -30.27 35.68
CA ALA A 491 -12.53 -31.60 36.13
C ALA A 491 -11.48 -32.19 37.05
N GLU A 492 -11.85 -32.55 38.26
CA GLU A 492 -10.96 -33.12 39.25
C GLU A 492 -11.01 -34.65 39.24
N ARG A 493 -12.21 -35.19 39.32
CA ARG A 493 -12.45 -36.64 39.34
C ARG A 493 -13.94 -36.93 39.05
N ARG A 494 -14.29 -38.24 39.02
CA ARG A 494 -15.66 -38.70 39.13
C ARG A 494 -15.93 -39.18 40.57
N ASP A 495 -17.14 -38.93 41.06
CA ASP A 495 -17.60 -39.45 42.33
C ASP A 495 -17.94 -40.97 42.24
N GLU A 496 -18.33 -41.60 43.35
CA GLU A 496 -18.68 -43.01 43.42
C GLU A 496 -19.88 -43.37 42.53
N ASP A 497 -20.74 -42.42 42.23
CA ASP A 497 -21.91 -42.54 41.34
C ASP A 497 -21.58 -42.28 39.87
N GLY A 498 -20.31 -41.94 39.55
CA GLY A 498 -19.84 -41.64 38.21
C GLY A 498 -20.10 -40.19 37.77
N ASN A 499 -20.60 -39.29 38.62
CA ASN A 499 -20.82 -37.90 38.29
C ASN A 499 -19.50 -37.13 38.28
N LEU A 500 -19.38 -36.14 37.40
CA LEU A 500 -18.20 -35.35 37.23
C LEU A 500 -18.07 -34.29 38.36
N GLU A 501 -17.04 -34.41 39.19
CA GLU A 501 -16.68 -33.36 40.16
C GLU A 501 -15.86 -32.28 39.51
N LEU A 502 -16.41 -31.05 39.50
CA LEU A 502 -15.82 -29.86 38.88
C LEU A 502 -15.37 -28.83 39.91
N VAL A 503 -14.13 -28.42 39.83
CA VAL A 503 -13.58 -27.32 40.60
C VAL A 503 -13.88 -26.00 39.88
N HIS A 504 -14.56 -25.08 40.54
CA HIS A 504 -14.83 -23.73 40.02
C HIS A 504 -13.56 -22.88 40.05
N THR A 505 -12.81 -22.90 38.94
CA THR A 505 -11.49 -22.25 38.85
C THR A 505 -11.61 -20.75 38.62
N ILE A 506 -12.43 -20.34 37.63
CA ILE A 506 -12.66 -18.96 37.32
C ILE A 506 -14.10 -18.58 37.59
N LYS A 507 -14.30 -17.66 38.55
CA LYS A 507 -15.63 -17.14 38.88
C LYS A 507 -16.01 -16.04 37.90
N LYS A 508 -17.25 -16.10 37.40
CA LYS A 508 -17.83 -15.07 36.53
C LYS A 508 -17.58 -13.68 37.12
N LYS A 509 -16.96 -12.83 36.38
CA LYS A 509 -16.88 -11.42 36.67
C LYS A 509 -18.01 -10.72 35.94
N GLY A 510 -18.63 -9.73 36.57
CA GLY A 510 -19.63 -8.88 35.93
C GLY A 510 -19.11 -8.26 34.63
N THR A 511 -20.00 -7.91 33.74
CA THR A 511 -19.69 -7.26 32.50
C THR A 511 -18.94 -5.96 32.77
N THR A 512 -17.71 -5.85 32.32
CA THR A 512 -16.94 -4.61 32.33
C THR A 512 -17.07 -3.94 30.98
N TYR A 513 -17.56 -2.71 31.01
CA TYR A 513 -17.56 -1.87 29.81
C TYR A 513 -16.38 -0.91 29.88
N THR A 514 -15.48 -1.01 28.90
CA THR A 514 -14.33 -0.10 28.80
C THR A 514 -14.38 0.63 27.46
N LYS A 515 -14.19 1.94 27.52
CA LYS A 515 -13.83 2.75 26.36
C LYS A 515 -12.30 2.73 26.29
N ASP A 516 -11.77 1.81 25.48
CA ASP A 516 -10.32 1.53 25.56
C ASP A 516 -9.48 2.58 24.85
N ARG A 517 -9.93 3.08 23.71
CA ARG A 517 -9.20 4.09 22.94
C ARG A 517 -10.14 5.02 22.20
N ASP A 518 -9.85 6.30 22.30
CA ASP A 518 -10.31 7.28 21.33
C ASP A 518 -9.09 8.09 20.84
N SER A 519 -8.99 8.24 19.55
CA SER A 519 -8.00 9.14 18.97
C SER A 519 -8.62 9.96 17.87
N GLN A 520 -8.24 11.23 17.85
CA GLN A 520 -8.63 12.13 16.78
C GLN A 520 -7.36 12.64 16.09
N TYR A 521 -7.42 12.70 14.77
CA TYR A 521 -6.38 13.26 13.92
C TYR A 521 -6.98 14.38 13.08
N ARG A 522 -6.27 15.48 12.93
CA ARG A 522 -6.60 16.54 11.99
C ARG A 522 -5.34 17.00 11.24
N LYS A 523 -5.51 17.39 9.98
CA LYS A 523 -4.44 17.95 9.17
C LYS A 523 -4.99 19.08 8.30
N TYR A 524 -4.33 20.21 8.35
CA TYR A 524 -4.47 21.29 7.39
C TYR A 524 -3.33 21.19 6.39
N PHE A 525 -3.64 21.38 5.13
CA PHE A 525 -2.67 21.31 4.05
C PHE A 525 -2.91 22.46 3.07
N LEU A 526 -1.85 23.10 2.61
CA LEU A 526 -1.87 24.09 1.56
C LEU A 526 -0.70 23.83 0.61
N GLN A 527 -0.96 23.88 -0.68
CA GLN A 527 0.07 23.84 -1.71
C GLN A 527 -0.21 24.87 -2.80
N ALA A 528 0.84 25.32 -3.46
CA ALA A 528 0.79 26.19 -4.64
C ALA A 528 1.81 25.70 -5.68
N ASN A 529 1.36 25.55 -6.92
CA ASN A 529 2.17 25.15 -8.07
C ASN A 529 2.15 26.25 -9.11
N LEU A 530 3.31 26.69 -9.56
CA LEU A 530 3.47 27.56 -10.71
C LEU A 530 4.18 26.78 -11.81
N THR A 531 3.50 26.54 -12.91
CA THR A 531 4.00 25.71 -14.03
C THR A 531 4.09 26.56 -15.28
N TRP A 532 5.24 26.53 -15.94
CA TRP A 532 5.48 27.20 -17.23
C TRP A 532 5.99 26.19 -18.25
N LYS A 533 5.49 26.27 -19.49
CA LYS A 533 5.91 25.45 -20.62
C LYS A 533 6.23 26.36 -21.80
N CYS A 534 7.28 26.04 -22.54
CA CYS A 534 7.67 26.80 -23.73
C CYS A 534 8.25 25.88 -24.79
N MET A 535 7.87 26.08 -26.04
CA MET A 535 8.46 25.45 -27.20
C MET A 535 9.13 26.51 -28.07
N LEU A 536 10.46 26.45 -28.20
CA LEU A 536 11.24 27.38 -29.02
C LEU A 536 11.66 26.70 -30.31
N ASN A 537 11.37 27.33 -31.45
CA ASN A 537 11.74 26.86 -32.81
C ASN A 537 11.32 25.42 -33.10
N GLU A 538 10.23 24.92 -32.47
CA GLU A 538 9.74 23.55 -32.62
C GLU A 538 10.76 22.45 -32.22
N GLN A 539 11.93 22.82 -31.73
CA GLN A 539 13.05 21.91 -31.44
C GLN A 539 13.43 21.90 -29.95
N HIS A 540 13.25 23.01 -29.24
CA HIS A 540 13.65 23.16 -27.85
C HIS A 540 12.43 23.25 -26.98
N ARG A 541 12.18 22.22 -26.21
CA ARG A 541 11.09 22.18 -25.23
C ARG A 541 11.68 22.48 -23.85
N ILE A 542 11.13 23.50 -23.20
CA ILE A 542 11.49 23.90 -21.83
C ILE A 542 10.24 23.83 -20.98
N SER A 543 10.33 23.25 -19.80
CA SER A 543 9.29 23.37 -18.78
C SER A 543 9.90 23.66 -17.42
N ALA A 544 9.21 24.48 -16.63
CA ALA A 544 9.62 24.84 -15.28
C ALA A 544 8.42 24.67 -14.33
N LEU A 545 8.68 24.13 -13.15
CA LEU A 545 7.73 24.00 -12.06
C LEU A 545 8.35 24.59 -10.79
N ALA A 546 7.63 25.48 -10.12
CA ALA A 546 7.90 25.88 -8.76
C ALA A 546 6.74 25.41 -7.89
N HIS A 547 7.04 24.71 -6.82
CA HIS A 547 6.08 24.12 -5.89
C HIS A 547 6.38 24.57 -4.47
N TYR A 548 5.35 25.01 -3.77
CA TYR A 548 5.39 25.27 -2.33
C TYR A 548 4.32 24.48 -1.62
N GLU A 549 4.64 23.85 -0.51
CA GLU A 549 3.69 23.14 0.33
C GLU A 549 3.91 23.42 1.82
N MET A 550 2.82 23.40 2.59
CA MET A 550 2.88 23.40 4.05
C MET A 550 1.76 22.55 4.66
N SER A 551 2.02 21.99 5.84
CA SER A 551 1.01 21.26 6.59
C SER A 551 1.16 21.44 8.10
N ASP A 552 0.01 21.39 8.79
CA ASP A 552 -0.11 21.34 10.26
C ASP A 552 -0.97 20.14 10.63
N SER A 553 -0.39 19.20 11.35
CA SER A 553 -1.08 17.98 11.77
C SER A 553 -1.05 17.83 13.28
N LYS A 554 -2.18 17.43 13.85
CA LYS A 554 -2.33 17.18 15.30
C LYS A 554 -3.06 15.86 15.52
N GLN A 555 -2.57 15.10 16.49
CA GLN A 555 -3.20 13.85 16.93
C GLN A 555 -3.42 13.93 18.46
N THR A 556 -4.57 13.46 18.92
CA THR A 556 -4.94 13.45 20.35
C THR A 556 -4.96 12.01 20.92
N LYS A 557 -4.03 11.16 20.46
CA LYS A 557 -3.91 9.80 20.96
C LYS A 557 -3.10 9.77 22.27
N ASP A 558 -3.60 9.06 23.27
CA ASP A 558 -2.88 8.74 24.51
C ASP A 558 -2.18 9.93 25.20
N LEU A 559 -2.89 11.03 25.40
CA LEU A 559 -2.38 12.21 26.11
C LEU A 559 -1.84 11.89 27.52
N LYS A 560 -2.24 10.75 28.10
CA LYS A 560 -1.74 10.30 29.42
C LYS A 560 -0.34 9.69 29.31
N SER A 561 0.00 9.05 28.18
CA SER A 561 1.28 8.38 27.97
C SER A 561 2.26 9.21 27.13
N ASP A 562 1.76 10.10 26.27
CA ASP A 562 2.57 10.97 25.41
C ASP A 562 2.00 12.39 25.35
N GLY A 563 2.41 13.23 26.32
CA GLY A 563 2.04 14.66 26.34
C GLY A 563 2.47 15.44 25.09
N MET A 564 3.45 14.94 24.32
CA MET A 564 3.89 15.53 23.05
C MET A 564 2.91 15.29 21.90
N ALA A 565 2.03 14.29 21.99
CA ALA A 565 1.06 13.99 20.93
C ALA A 565 0.09 15.15 20.66
N ALA A 566 -0.17 16.00 21.66
CA ALA A 566 -1.04 17.18 21.53
C ALA A 566 -0.39 18.35 20.79
N ILE A 567 0.93 18.36 20.62
CA ILE A 567 1.64 19.46 19.94
C ILE A 567 1.53 19.24 18.44
N PRO A 568 1.11 20.25 17.65
CA PRO A 568 1.07 20.13 16.18
C PRO A 568 2.46 19.79 15.61
N LEU A 569 2.49 18.93 14.61
CA LEU A 569 3.69 18.68 13.80
C LEU A 569 3.53 19.45 12.47
N ARG A 570 4.49 20.32 12.19
CA ARG A 570 4.48 21.19 11.03
C ARG A 570 5.57 20.83 10.04
N TYR A 571 5.23 20.98 8.81
CA TYR A 571 6.10 20.75 7.68
C TYR A 571 5.93 21.85 6.65
N GLN A 572 7.00 22.25 5.98
CA GLN A 572 6.95 23.13 4.82
C GLN A 572 8.06 22.80 3.83
N GLY A 573 7.80 23.01 2.55
CA GLY A 573 8.74 22.70 1.49
C GLY A 573 8.61 23.65 0.31
N LEU A 574 9.75 23.98 -0.29
CA LEU A 574 9.87 24.63 -1.59
C LEU A 574 10.59 23.64 -2.52
N SER A 575 10.01 23.35 -3.68
CA SER A 575 10.61 22.46 -4.67
C SER A 575 10.57 23.10 -6.05
N GLY A 576 11.49 22.69 -6.89
CA GLY A 576 11.56 23.16 -8.27
C GLY A 576 12.00 22.07 -9.22
N LYS A 577 11.46 22.09 -10.43
CA LYS A 577 11.87 21.22 -11.54
C LYS A 577 12.07 22.09 -12.78
N VAL A 578 13.16 21.86 -13.52
CA VAL A 578 13.39 22.39 -14.85
C VAL A 578 13.68 21.22 -15.79
N SER A 579 12.91 21.13 -16.86
CA SER A 579 13.08 20.09 -17.88
C SER A 579 13.42 20.73 -19.22
N TYR A 580 14.38 20.14 -19.92
CA TYR A 580 14.81 20.53 -21.25
C TYR A 580 14.77 19.32 -22.19
N GLY A 581 14.16 19.49 -23.36
CA GLY A 581 14.14 18.51 -24.44
C GLY A 581 14.63 19.12 -25.74
N PHE A 582 15.57 18.45 -26.43
CA PHE A 582 16.00 18.84 -27.77
C PHE A 582 15.53 17.81 -28.78
N ARG A 583 14.58 18.18 -29.64
CA ARG A 583 13.94 17.35 -30.67
C ARG A 583 13.39 16.03 -30.12
N ASP A 584 13.01 16.00 -28.83
CA ASP A 584 12.63 14.81 -28.06
C ASP A 584 13.66 13.65 -28.16
N THR A 585 14.88 13.95 -28.66
CA THR A 585 16.00 13.01 -28.75
C THR A 585 16.86 13.04 -27.51
N TYR A 586 17.18 14.24 -27.00
CA TYR A 586 17.95 14.44 -25.79
C TYR A 586 17.08 15.10 -24.74
N LEU A 587 17.02 14.50 -23.57
CA LEU A 587 16.17 14.92 -22.46
C LEU A 587 17.04 15.16 -21.24
N LEU A 588 16.78 16.24 -20.50
CA LEU A 588 17.50 16.58 -19.27
C LEU A 588 16.51 17.18 -18.26
N ASP A 589 16.50 16.65 -17.06
CA ASP A 589 15.72 17.19 -15.94
C ASP A 589 16.64 17.52 -14.78
N PHE A 590 16.44 18.70 -14.22
CA PHE A 590 17.03 19.11 -12.95
C PHE A 590 15.93 19.37 -11.93
N ASN A 591 16.03 18.71 -10.78
CA ASN A 591 15.06 18.80 -9.71
C ASN A 591 15.76 19.22 -8.42
N MET A 592 15.08 20.01 -7.58
CA MET A 592 15.56 20.40 -6.27
C MET A 592 14.41 20.46 -5.27
N GLY A 593 14.67 20.04 -4.03
CA GLY A 593 13.79 20.21 -2.91
C GLY A 593 14.51 20.90 -1.75
N TYR A 594 13.89 21.90 -1.16
CA TYR A 594 14.33 22.56 0.06
C TYR A 594 13.22 22.52 1.09
N THR A 595 13.31 21.60 2.04
CA THR A 595 12.20 21.23 2.91
C THR A 595 12.59 21.24 4.36
N GLY A 596 11.64 21.62 5.24
CA GLY A 596 11.81 21.75 6.66
C GLY A 596 10.79 20.94 7.45
N SER A 597 11.25 20.28 8.54
CA SER A 597 10.44 19.51 9.46
C SER A 597 10.73 19.89 10.91
N GLU A 598 9.69 19.98 11.73
CA GLU A 598 9.81 20.23 13.16
C GLU A 598 10.31 19.02 13.97
N ASN A 599 10.50 17.85 13.35
CA ASN A 599 11.20 16.73 13.97
C ASN A 599 12.68 17.03 14.28
N PHE A 600 13.21 18.13 13.74
CA PHE A 600 14.59 18.57 13.94
C PHE A 600 14.66 19.88 14.73
N GLN A 601 15.74 20.03 15.49
CA GLN A 601 16.04 21.23 16.26
C GLN A 601 16.15 22.48 15.37
N LYS A 602 15.82 23.66 15.90
CA LYS A 602 16.02 24.95 15.22
C LYS A 602 17.45 25.09 14.69
N GLY A 603 17.61 25.46 13.44
CA GLY A 603 18.90 25.52 12.73
C GLY A 603 19.28 24.24 11.97
N ARG A 604 18.56 23.11 12.17
CA ARG A 604 18.76 21.83 11.44
C ARG A 604 17.48 21.33 10.75
N ARG A 605 16.41 22.15 10.79
CA ARG A 605 15.08 21.79 10.25
C ARG A 605 15.07 21.62 8.76
N PHE A 606 15.89 22.42 8.04
CA PHE A 606 15.87 22.44 6.57
C PHE A 606 16.95 21.57 5.97
N GLY A 607 16.59 20.83 4.93
CA GLY A 607 17.47 20.01 4.09
C GLY A 607 17.35 20.38 2.63
N PHE A 608 18.48 20.32 1.89
CA PHE A 608 18.52 20.52 0.44
C PHE A 608 18.78 19.21 -0.28
N PHE A 609 17.95 18.88 -1.29
CA PHE A 609 17.87 17.58 -1.94
C PHE A 609 17.82 17.75 -3.47
N PRO A 610 18.98 17.79 -4.13
CA PRO A 610 19.08 17.91 -5.59
C PRO A 610 19.00 16.53 -6.27
N ALA A 611 18.44 16.51 -7.49
CA ALA A 611 18.48 15.36 -8.38
C ALA A 611 18.61 15.81 -9.84
N ILE A 612 19.29 15.00 -10.63
CA ILE A 612 19.47 15.20 -12.08
C ILE A 612 19.15 13.90 -12.80
N SER A 613 18.54 13.99 -13.96
CA SER A 613 18.33 12.85 -14.85
C SER A 613 18.44 13.25 -16.31
N GLY A 614 18.87 12.29 -17.13
CA GLY A 614 18.98 12.46 -18.57
C GLY A 614 18.35 11.29 -19.32
N GLY A 615 17.89 11.55 -20.53
CA GLY A 615 17.34 10.55 -21.43
C GLY A 615 17.87 10.74 -22.85
N TRP A 616 18.05 9.63 -23.55
CA TRP A 616 18.43 9.60 -24.96
C TRP A 616 17.52 8.65 -25.72
N VAL A 617 16.95 9.16 -26.82
CA VAL A 617 15.99 8.42 -27.68
C VAL A 617 16.62 8.22 -29.06
N PRO A 618 17.48 7.19 -29.26
CA PRO A 618 18.20 6.98 -30.52
C PRO A 618 17.28 6.70 -31.71
N THR A 619 16.07 6.21 -31.48
CA THR A 619 15.09 5.97 -32.56
C THR A 619 14.50 7.25 -33.17
N GLN A 620 14.81 8.43 -32.66
CA GLN A 620 14.48 9.70 -33.32
C GLN A 620 15.40 10.01 -34.53
N TYR A 621 16.52 9.30 -34.67
CA TYR A 621 17.38 9.45 -35.84
C TYR A 621 16.90 8.62 -37.02
N GLU A 622 16.74 9.24 -38.18
CA GLU A 622 16.32 8.56 -39.42
C GLU A 622 17.24 7.38 -39.81
N PHE A 623 18.55 7.50 -39.57
CA PHE A 623 19.48 6.42 -39.88
C PHE A 623 19.24 5.19 -39.01
N VAL A 624 18.84 5.35 -37.74
CA VAL A 624 18.52 4.24 -36.84
C VAL A 624 17.22 3.56 -37.29
N GLN A 625 16.18 4.35 -37.60
CA GLN A 625 14.91 3.83 -38.12
C GLN A 625 15.10 3.04 -39.41
N LYS A 626 15.98 3.52 -40.33
CA LYS A 626 16.29 2.82 -41.60
C LYS A 626 17.15 1.58 -41.37
N ALA A 627 18.11 1.61 -40.45
CA ALA A 627 18.99 0.48 -40.17
C ALA A 627 18.34 -0.64 -39.35
N LEU A 628 17.41 -0.29 -38.47
CA LEU A 628 16.75 -1.22 -37.52
C LEU A 628 15.21 -1.06 -37.59
N PRO A 629 14.57 -1.46 -38.72
CA PRO A 629 13.13 -1.25 -38.91
C PRO A 629 12.24 -2.07 -37.94
N TRP A 630 12.81 -3.09 -37.31
CA TRP A 630 12.14 -3.86 -36.25
C TRP A 630 12.15 -3.18 -34.88
N LEU A 631 12.99 -2.16 -34.67
CA LEU A 631 13.10 -1.37 -33.44
C LEU A 631 12.21 -0.13 -33.55
N SER A 632 10.98 -0.22 -33.04
CA SER A 632 9.99 0.85 -33.13
C SER A 632 10.32 2.02 -32.21
N PHE A 633 10.83 1.73 -31.02
CA PHE A 633 11.21 2.72 -30.01
C PHE A 633 12.35 2.20 -29.14
N LEU A 634 13.30 3.06 -28.80
CA LEU A 634 14.32 2.81 -27.79
C LEU A 634 14.61 4.10 -27.05
N LYS A 635 14.60 4.04 -25.71
CA LYS A 635 15.01 5.13 -24.83
C LYS A 635 15.91 4.57 -23.74
N ILE A 636 17.04 5.23 -23.52
CA ILE A 636 17.97 4.95 -22.42
C ILE A 636 17.92 6.16 -21.50
N ARG A 637 17.76 5.92 -20.21
CA ARG A 637 17.71 6.98 -19.21
C ARG A 637 18.60 6.67 -18.01
N ALA A 638 19.08 7.73 -17.37
CA ALA A 638 19.85 7.61 -16.14
C ALA A 638 19.47 8.75 -15.19
N SER A 639 19.39 8.44 -13.90
CA SER A 639 19.14 9.44 -12.88
C SER A 639 20.07 9.24 -11.67
N TYR A 640 20.40 10.37 -11.02
CA TYR A 640 21.11 10.41 -9.76
C TYR A 640 20.56 11.54 -8.90
N GLY A 641 20.35 11.28 -7.61
CA GLY A 641 19.89 12.31 -6.72
C GLY A 641 19.96 11.93 -5.25
N ILE A 642 19.72 12.92 -4.41
CA ILE A 642 19.70 12.79 -2.97
C ILE A 642 18.29 13.14 -2.50
N VAL A 643 17.69 12.28 -1.70
CA VAL A 643 16.40 12.51 -1.03
C VAL A 643 16.58 12.33 0.47
N GLY A 644 15.83 13.09 1.26
CA GLY A 644 15.86 13.00 2.72
C GLY A 644 14.70 12.18 3.28
N ASN A 645 14.79 11.82 4.57
CA ASN A 645 13.69 11.23 5.32
C ASN A 645 13.59 11.91 6.69
N ASP A 646 12.39 12.39 7.04
CA ASP A 646 12.10 13.02 8.33
C ASP A 646 11.32 12.12 9.30
N ARG A 647 10.84 10.98 8.82
CA ARG A 647 10.18 9.94 9.64
C ARG A 647 11.21 9.04 10.31
N ILE A 648 12.12 9.66 11.08
CA ILE A 648 13.29 8.99 11.63
C ILE A 648 13.01 8.20 12.91
N SER A 649 11.85 8.42 13.54
CA SER A 649 11.46 7.77 14.80
C SER A 649 9.94 7.68 14.92
N THR A 650 9.45 6.74 15.73
CA THR A 650 8.05 6.71 16.19
C THR A 650 7.77 7.81 17.23
N LYS A 651 8.82 8.38 17.87
CA LYS A 651 8.71 9.46 18.85
C LYS A 651 8.70 10.81 18.14
N ARG A 652 7.89 11.74 18.67
CA ARG A 652 7.83 13.13 18.20
C ARG A 652 8.93 13.94 18.88
N PHE A 653 9.50 14.91 18.17
CA PHE A 653 10.56 15.80 18.67
C PHE A 653 11.69 15.04 19.38
N PRO A 654 12.33 14.07 18.72
CA PRO A 654 13.32 13.19 19.35
C PRO A 654 14.59 13.91 19.81
N TYR A 655 14.72 15.21 19.52
CA TYR A 655 15.79 16.07 20.02
C TYR A 655 15.52 16.65 21.42
N LEU A 656 14.30 16.46 21.96
CA LEU A 656 13.94 16.94 23.30
C LEU A 656 14.19 15.87 24.35
N THR A 657 14.79 16.27 25.49
CA THR A 657 14.80 15.45 26.71
C THR A 657 13.47 15.58 27.43
N ILE A 658 12.84 14.45 27.74
CA ILE A 658 11.56 14.39 28.46
C ILE A 658 11.78 13.73 29.78
N ILE A 659 11.44 14.43 30.85
CA ILE A 659 11.51 13.97 32.22
C ILE A 659 10.07 13.79 32.74
N ASN A 660 9.80 12.62 33.28
CA ASN A 660 8.51 12.27 33.87
C ASN A 660 8.62 12.24 35.38
N GLU A 661 7.59 12.68 36.07
CA GLU A 661 7.38 12.39 37.49
C GLU A 661 6.99 10.93 37.66
N ASN A 662 7.76 10.15 38.40
CA ASN A 662 7.51 8.73 38.59
C ASN A 662 7.29 8.45 40.11
N ALA A 663 6.08 7.97 40.43
CA ALA A 663 5.72 7.66 41.82
C ALA A 663 6.54 6.51 42.42
N GLU A 664 7.07 5.61 41.56
CA GLU A 664 7.83 4.43 42.01
C GLU A 664 9.33 4.68 42.20
N ALA A 665 9.86 5.78 41.68
CA ALA A 665 11.28 6.11 41.71
C ALA A 665 11.67 7.01 42.90
N GLY A 666 10.77 7.24 43.87
CA GLY A 666 11.01 8.10 45.02
C GLY A 666 11.61 7.34 46.19
N TRP A 667 12.44 8.02 46.95
CA TRP A 667 12.94 7.52 48.25
C TRP A 667 11.92 7.83 49.36
N GLY A 668 11.49 6.79 50.08
CA GLY A 668 10.58 6.89 51.18
C GLY A 668 9.08 6.83 50.83
N TYR A 669 8.23 6.73 51.87
CA TYR A 669 6.77 6.61 51.70
C TYR A 669 6.22 7.93 51.16
N ASN A 670 5.58 7.92 50.02
CA ASN A 670 4.93 9.06 49.32
C ASN A 670 5.84 10.08 48.60
N ASN A 671 7.12 9.84 48.46
CA ASN A 671 7.96 10.74 47.67
C ASN A 671 7.97 10.28 46.19
N LYS A 672 7.54 11.19 45.32
CA LYS A 672 7.63 10.97 43.90
C LYS A 672 9.03 11.29 43.41
N GLY A 673 9.61 10.36 42.68
CA GLY A 673 10.87 10.58 41.97
C GLY A 673 10.67 11.16 40.58
N ILE A 674 11.75 11.55 39.98
CA ILE A 674 11.80 11.92 38.55
C ILE A 674 12.54 10.83 37.80
N SER A 675 12.07 10.53 36.60
CA SER A 675 12.73 9.59 35.67
C SER A 675 12.84 10.19 34.28
N GLU A 676 13.93 9.90 33.59
CA GLU A 676 14.13 10.29 32.20
C GLU A 676 13.35 9.35 31.29
N ASN A 677 12.31 9.88 30.61
CA ASN A 677 11.50 9.12 29.67
C ASN A 677 12.14 9.07 28.28
N GLN A 678 12.77 10.19 27.88
CA GLN A 678 13.46 10.30 26.62
C GLN A 678 14.70 11.16 26.79
N MET A 679 15.85 10.64 26.36
CA MET A 679 17.05 11.45 26.23
C MET A 679 17.07 12.12 24.86
N GLY A 680 17.16 13.44 24.83
CA GLY A 680 17.19 14.24 23.61
C GLY A 680 18.47 13.99 22.82
N ALA A 681 18.34 13.98 21.49
CA ALA A 681 19.47 13.82 20.58
C ALA A 681 19.77 15.15 19.87
N ASP A 682 20.68 15.94 20.42
CA ASP A 682 21.01 17.32 19.95
C ASP A 682 21.57 17.34 18.51
N ASN A 683 22.14 16.23 18.06
CA ASN A 683 22.82 16.11 16.77
C ASN A 683 21.98 15.53 15.65
N LEU A 684 20.65 15.42 15.82
CA LEU A 684 19.78 14.85 14.82
C LEU A 684 19.85 15.58 13.47
N ARG A 685 19.99 14.79 12.42
CA ARG A 685 20.05 15.21 11.04
C ARG A 685 19.11 14.36 10.19
N TRP A 686 18.83 14.86 9.02
CA TRP A 686 18.12 14.12 7.96
C TRP A 686 18.83 12.81 7.63
N GLU A 687 18.10 11.73 7.58
CA GLU A 687 18.54 10.50 6.90
C GLU A 687 18.61 10.84 5.41
N LYS A 688 19.71 10.49 4.74
CA LYS A 688 19.94 10.80 3.33
C LYS A 688 20.04 9.53 2.51
N ALA A 689 19.18 9.42 1.50
CA ALA A 689 19.22 8.37 0.49
C ALA A 689 19.83 8.92 -0.80
N LYS A 690 20.96 8.34 -1.23
CA LYS A 690 21.62 8.58 -2.52
C LYS A 690 21.13 7.50 -3.47
N LYS A 691 20.31 7.88 -4.45
CA LYS A 691 19.68 6.98 -5.40
C LYS A 691 20.29 7.14 -6.78
N MET A 692 20.56 6.01 -7.41
CA MET A 692 21.01 5.90 -8.80
C MET A 692 20.08 4.93 -9.52
N ASP A 693 19.69 5.29 -10.74
CA ASP A 693 18.85 4.47 -11.60
C ASP A 693 19.33 4.54 -13.05
N ILE A 694 19.31 3.40 -13.73
CA ILE A 694 19.55 3.31 -15.18
C ILE A 694 18.40 2.48 -15.76
N GLY A 695 17.65 3.06 -16.68
CA GLY A 695 16.48 2.45 -17.30
C GLY A 695 16.64 2.30 -18.81
N ILE A 696 16.11 1.21 -19.34
CA ILE A 696 16.00 0.94 -20.76
C ILE A 696 14.53 0.66 -21.07
N GLU A 697 13.96 1.44 -22.00
CA GLU A 697 12.60 1.28 -22.48
C GLU A 697 12.65 0.98 -23.99
N GLY A 698 11.98 -0.07 -24.42
CA GLY A 698 12.00 -0.48 -25.83
C GLY A 698 10.68 -1.01 -26.33
N GLU A 699 10.45 -0.79 -27.63
CA GLU A 699 9.34 -1.37 -28.37
C GLU A 699 9.85 -1.94 -29.69
N LEU A 700 9.44 -3.15 -29.97
CA LEU A 700 9.90 -3.94 -31.11
C LEU A 700 8.71 -4.40 -31.94
N PHE A 701 8.99 -4.67 -33.22
CA PHE A 701 8.03 -5.29 -34.14
C PHE A 701 6.71 -4.51 -34.28
N ASN A 702 6.79 -3.19 -34.54
CA ASN A 702 5.66 -2.27 -34.59
C ASN A 702 4.88 -2.26 -33.28
N SER A 703 5.62 -2.12 -32.17
CA SER A 703 5.10 -2.06 -30.79
C SER A 703 4.37 -3.31 -30.31
N LYS A 704 4.48 -4.45 -31.04
CA LYS A 704 3.94 -5.74 -30.57
C LYS A 704 4.61 -6.25 -29.31
N LEU A 705 5.90 -5.97 -29.13
CA LEU A 705 6.66 -6.30 -27.93
C LEU A 705 7.17 -5.01 -27.32
N SER A 706 6.75 -4.72 -26.11
CA SER A 706 7.24 -3.58 -25.31
C SER A 706 7.86 -4.08 -24.00
N PHE A 707 8.91 -3.39 -23.54
CA PHE A 707 9.56 -3.70 -22.28
C PHE A 707 10.13 -2.44 -21.62
N VAL A 708 10.20 -2.47 -20.31
CA VAL A 708 10.89 -1.49 -19.46
C VAL A 708 11.70 -2.27 -18.43
N ILE A 709 12.99 -1.95 -18.32
CA ILE A 709 13.89 -2.58 -17.35
C ILE A 709 14.69 -1.49 -16.66
N ASP A 710 14.65 -1.47 -15.33
CA ASP A 710 15.38 -0.55 -14.47
C ASP A 710 16.42 -1.31 -13.64
N PHE A 711 17.59 -0.73 -13.51
CA PHE A 711 18.65 -1.14 -12.59
C PHE A 711 18.86 -0.02 -11.57
N PHE A 712 18.72 -0.34 -10.30
CA PHE A 712 18.76 0.66 -9.25
C PHE A 712 19.79 0.33 -8.15
N LYS A 713 20.29 1.40 -7.52
CA LYS A 713 21.11 1.34 -6.31
C LYS A 713 20.75 2.52 -5.41
N ASP A 714 20.38 2.22 -4.18
CA ASP A 714 20.10 3.19 -3.12
C ASP A 714 21.09 2.99 -1.97
N THR A 715 21.72 4.06 -1.52
CA THR A 715 22.62 4.03 -0.35
C THR A 715 22.11 5.06 0.65
N ARG A 716 21.80 4.60 1.85
CA ARG A 716 21.30 5.43 2.94
C ARG A 716 22.35 5.59 4.01
N ASP A 717 22.57 6.83 4.38
CA ASP A 717 23.49 7.24 5.42
C ASP A 717 22.76 8.03 6.51
N GLY A 718 23.25 7.93 7.73
CA GLY A 718 22.65 8.63 8.85
C GLY A 718 21.31 8.07 9.27
N ILE A 719 21.11 6.75 9.16
CA ILE A 719 19.91 6.08 9.66
C ILE A 719 19.84 6.26 11.19
N PHE A 720 18.66 6.65 11.65
CA PHE A 720 18.38 6.91 13.05
C PHE A 720 18.29 5.60 13.83
N GLN A 721 19.14 5.47 14.84
CA GLN A 721 19.27 4.27 15.66
C GLN A 721 19.53 4.64 17.13
N GLN A 722 19.02 3.85 18.05
CA GLN A 722 19.39 3.93 19.45
C GLN A 722 20.87 3.55 19.60
N ARG A 723 21.66 4.37 20.33
CA ARG A 723 23.08 4.13 20.59
C ARG A 723 23.23 2.87 21.44
N ARG A 724 24.16 1.99 21.06
CA ARG A 724 24.42 0.71 21.76
C ARG A 724 25.83 0.57 22.29
N GLN A 725 26.73 1.44 21.86
CA GLN A 725 28.11 1.47 22.33
C GLN A 725 28.35 2.44 23.50
N VAL A 726 27.29 2.86 24.19
CA VAL A 726 27.40 3.66 25.42
C VAL A 726 27.62 2.70 26.59
N PRO A 727 28.72 2.80 27.30
CA PRO A 727 29.01 1.89 28.41
C PRO A 727 27.97 2.01 29.54
N SER A 728 27.60 0.89 30.15
CA SER A 728 26.56 0.82 31.20
C SER A 728 26.91 1.63 32.46
N TYR A 729 28.20 1.85 32.73
CA TYR A 729 28.64 2.66 33.90
C TYR A 729 28.31 4.17 33.74
N VAL A 730 27.92 4.64 32.58
CA VAL A 730 27.39 6.01 32.39
C VAL A 730 26.07 6.19 33.12
N GLY A 731 25.33 5.09 33.41
CA GLY A 731 24.12 5.10 34.22
C GLY A 731 22.88 5.64 33.51
N LEU A 732 22.84 5.67 32.19
CA LEU A 732 21.67 6.09 31.44
C LEU A 732 20.58 5.00 31.50
N ILE A 733 19.36 5.41 31.88
CA ILE A 733 18.19 4.52 31.84
C ILE A 733 17.71 4.34 30.40
N ASN A 734 17.65 5.42 29.63
CA ASN A 734 17.26 5.43 28.25
C ASN A 734 18.44 5.84 27.36
N MET A 735 18.87 4.93 26.51
CA MET A 735 19.98 5.22 25.59
C MET A 735 19.58 6.28 24.57
N PRO A 736 20.43 7.28 24.30
CA PRO A 736 20.17 8.31 23.31
C PRO A 736 20.10 7.73 21.91
N PHE A 737 19.46 8.44 21.01
CA PHE A 737 19.44 8.13 19.60
C PHE A 737 20.51 8.94 18.84
N GLY A 738 20.91 8.44 17.67
CA GLY A 738 21.82 9.13 16.75
C GLY A 738 21.68 8.69 15.31
N ASN A 739 22.13 9.53 14.39
CA ASN A 739 22.21 9.22 12.97
C ASN A 739 23.49 8.43 12.65
N VAL A 740 23.57 7.18 13.05
CA VAL A 740 24.79 6.36 12.97
C VAL A 740 24.71 5.24 11.95
N GLY A 741 23.52 4.74 11.64
CA GLY A 741 23.35 3.60 10.75
C GLY A 741 23.57 3.91 9.26
N SER A 742 23.95 2.89 8.49
CA SER A 742 24.05 2.95 7.03
C SER A 742 23.61 1.63 6.40
N MET A 743 22.91 1.73 5.28
CA MET A 743 22.36 0.58 4.56
C MET A 743 22.41 0.84 3.05
N LYS A 744 22.52 -0.21 2.25
CA LYS A 744 22.33 -0.13 0.80
C LYS A 744 21.27 -1.12 0.33
N SER A 745 20.51 -0.75 -0.68
CA SER A 745 19.64 -1.63 -1.46
C SER A 745 19.96 -1.51 -2.94
N TYR A 746 19.82 -2.60 -3.68
CA TYR A 746 20.13 -2.66 -5.11
C TYR A 746 19.37 -3.80 -5.77
N GLY A 747 19.11 -3.64 -7.07
CA GLY A 747 18.35 -4.64 -7.79
C GLY A 747 17.95 -4.20 -9.18
N SER A 748 16.95 -4.90 -9.70
CA SER A 748 16.32 -4.58 -10.99
C SER A 748 14.83 -4.84 -10.94
N ASP A 749 14.08 -4.04 -11.67
CA ASP A 749 12.64 -4.24 -11.86
C ASP A 749 12.26 -3.97 -13.31
N GLY A 750 11.17 -4.58 -13.76
CA GLY A 750 10.73 -4.35 -15.12
C GLY A 750 9.45 -5.08 -15.48
N ASN A 751 8.98 -4.76 -16.67
CA ASN A 751 7.84 -5.43 -17.29
C ASN A 751 8.12 -5.70 -18.75
N ILE A 752 7.42 -6.71 -19.26
CA ILE A 752 7.39 -7.06 -20.68
C ILE A 752 5.94 -7.28 -21.09
N THR A 753 5.55 -6.75 -22.23
CA THR A 753 4.21 -6.95 -22.78
C THR A 753 4.35 -7.36 -24.24
N TYR A 754 3.70 -8.45 -24.60
CA TYR A 754 3.60 -8.92 -25.98
C TYR A 754 2.15 -8.99 -26.41
N ILE A 755 1.84 -8.35 -27.53
CA ILE A 755 0.49 -8.29 -28.09
C ILE A 755 0.51 -8.95 -29.47
N GLN A 756 -0.36 -9.94 -29.66
CA GLN A 756 -0.53 -10.62 -30.96
C GLN A 756 -2.01 -10.64 -31.34
N ASP A 757 -2.28 -10.05 -32.50
CA ASP A 757 -3.60 -10.11 -33.11
C ASP A 757 -3.69 -11.34 -33.99
N PHE A 758 -4.79 -12.08 -33.85
CA PHE A 758 -5.16 -13.23 -34.69
C PHE A 758 -6.44 -12.89 -35.43
N GLY A 759 -6.28 -12.34 -36.64
CA GLY A 759 -7.40 -11.83 -37.43
C GLY A 759 -7.99 -10.55 -36.83
N LYS A 760 -9.29 -10.31 -37.03
CA LYS A 760 -9.98 -9.08 -36.60
C LYS A 760 -10.63 -9.19 -35.22
N ASP A 761 -10.85 -10.42 -34.74
CA ASP A 761 -11.75 -10.67 -33.59
C ASP A 761 -11.04 -11.20 -32.33
N MET A 762 -9.73 -11.52 -32.44
CA MET A 762 -9.01 -12.08 -31.30
C MET A 762 -7.65 -11.44 -31.14
N THR A 763 -7.40 -10.86 -29.95
CA THR A 763 -6.10 -10.32 -29.53
C THR A 763 -5.62 -11.09 -28.31
N LEU A 764 -4.39 -11.62 -28.37
CA LEU A 764 -3.71 -12.22 -27.24
C LEU A 764 -2.72 -11.22 -26.67
N THR A 765 -2.85 -10.90 -25.40
CA THR A 765 -1.91 -10.05 -24.66
C THR A 765 -1.23 -10.88 -23.56
N PHE A 766 0.08 -11.02 -23.67
CA PHE A 766 0.92 -11.59 -22.62
C PHE A 766 1.65 -10.48 -21.87
N ARG A 767 1.61 -10.51 -20.54
CA ARG A 767 2.34 -9.58 -19.68
C ARG A 767 3.11 -10.31 -18.62
N GLY A 768 4.35 -9.90 -18.40
CA GLY A 768 5.20 -10.36 -17.33
C GLY A 768 5.80 -9.19 -16.56
N ASN A 769 5.89 -9.33 -15.24
CA ASN A 769 6.56 -8.37 -14.36
C ASN A 769 7.61 -9.11 -13.53
N PHE A 770 8.69 -8.42 -13.21
CA PHE A 770 9.66 -8.93 -12.27
C PHE A 770 10.19 -7.80 -11.36
N THR A 771 10.57 -8.17 -10.15
CA THR A 771 11.24 -7.28 -9.19
C THR A 771 12.24 -8.10 -8.40
N LEU A 772 13.51 -7.74 -8.53
CA LEU A 772 14.62 -8.30 -7.77
C LEU A 772 15.18 -7.20 -6.88
N SER A 773 15.17 -7.40 -5.57
CA SER A 773 15.67 -6.41 -4.62
C SER A 773 16.45 -7.10 -3.52
N ASN A 774 17.66 -6.62 -3.30
CA ASN A 774 18.55 -7.05 -2.24
C ASN A 774 18.91 -5.86 -1.36
N ASN A 775 19.07 -6.09 -0.06
CA ASN A 775 19.56 -5.08 0.84
C ASN A 775 20.78 -5.60 1.63
N LYS A 776 21.59 -4.68 2.12
CA LYS A 776 22.73 -4.99 2.98
C LYS A 776 22.92 -3.86 3.99
N VAL A 777 23.00 -4.21 5.26
CA VAL A 777 23.39 -3.29 6.33
C VAL A 777 24.89 -3.01 6.19
N ASN A 778 25.24 -1.77 5.87
CA ASN A 778 26.66 -1.36 5.78
C ASN A 778 27.25 -1.12 7.15
N TYR A 779 26.47 -0.49 8.02
CA TYR A 779 26.86 -0.25 9.41
C TYR A 779 25.61 -0.22 10.31
N PHE A 780 25.68 -0.98 11.39
CA PHE A 780 24.72 -1.00 12.48
C PHE A 780 25.49 -0.85 13.77
N GLU A 781 25.18 0.15 14.61
CA GLU A 781 25.84 0.28 15.90
C GLU A 781 25.36 -0.83 16.84
N GLU A 782 26.22 -1.78 17.12
CA GLU A 782 25.97 -2.92 17.99
C GLU A 782 27.17 -3.16 18.91
N GLU A 783 26.97 -3.91 19.97
CA GLU A 783 28.08 -4.34 20.83
C GLU A 783 29.04 -5.22 20.03
N ASP A 784 30.30 -5.23 20.43
CA ASP A 784 31.32 -6.05 19.78
C ASP A 784 30.97 -7.54 19.92
N ASN A 785 30.58 -8.15 18.83
CA ASN A 785 30.26 -9.57 18.79
C ASN A 785 31.54 -10.39 18.71
N LYS A 786 31.71 -11.34 19.61
CA LYS A 786 32.85 -12.28 19.59
C LYS A 786 32.92 -13.03 18.25
N TYR A 787 31.78 -13.25 17.61
CA TYR A 787 31.71 -13.98 16.35
C TYR A 787 31.01 -13.10 15.30
N GLU A 788 31.65 -12.92 14.14
CA GLU A 788 31.17 -12.10 13.04
C GLU A 788 29.76 -12.52 12.54
N TYR A 789 29.43 -13.83 12.65
CA TYR A 789 28.12 -14.30 12.22
C TYR A 789 26.96 -13.78 13.09
N ASN A 790 27.24 -13.26 14.27
CA ASN A 790 26.23 -12.62 15.13
C ASN A 790 26.03 -11.14 14.80
N SER A 791 26.95 -10.53 14.03
CA SER A 791 26.86 -9.13 13.66
C SER A 791 25.74 -8.86 12.65
N ALA A 792 24.98 -7.79 12.83
CA ALA A 792 24.01 -7.31 11.85
C ALA A 792 24.69 -6.59 10.69
N THR A 793 25.85 -5.96 10.94
CA THR A 793 26.66 -5.30 9.93
C THR A 793 27.15 -6.32 8.89
N GLY A 794 27.02 -5.97 7.62
CA GLY A 794 27.39 -6.84 6.50
C GLY A 794 26.32 -7.85 6.08
N ARG A 795 25.17 -7.90 6.76
CA ARG A 795 24.06 -8.83 6.49
C ARG A 795 22.86 -8.11 5.84
N PRO A 796 21.93 -8.86 5.22
CA PRO A 796 20.62 -8.32 4.88
C PRO A 796 19.86 -7.90 6.14
N TYR A 797 19.08 -6.84 6.06
CA TYR A 797 18.18 -6.46 7.14
C TYR A 797 16.99 -7.43 7.21
N GLY A 798 16.62 -7.86 8.41
CA GLY A 798 15.53 -8.82 8.62
C GLY A 798 15.90 -10.29 8.35
N TYR A 799 17.19 -10.60 8.21
CA TYR A 799 17.60 -12.01 8.10
C TYR A 799 17.34 -12.77 9.41
N GLN A 800 16.89 -14.01 9.27
CA GLN A 800 16.68 -14.89 10.41
C GLN A 800 17.98 -15.58 10.84
N LYS A 801 18.15 -15.77 12.14
CA LYS A 801 19.25 -16.53 12.73
C LYS A 801 18.73 -17.83 13.27
N GLY A 802 19.48 -18.93 13.07
CA GLY A 802 19.11 -20.24 13.57
C GLY A 802 20.29 -21.18 13.58
N LEU A 803 20.12 -22.35 14.17
CA LEU A 803 21.12 -23.43 14.17
C LEU A 803 21.03 -24.19 12.83
N ILE A 804 22.17 -24.61 12.29
CA ILE A 804 22.22 -25.45 11.07
C ILE A 804 22.14 -26.92 11.51
N ALA A 805 21.01 -27.57 11.24
CA ALA A 805 20.85 -29.01 11.47
C ALA A 805 21.62 -29.81 10.40
N LEU A 806 22.39 -30.79 10.84
CA LEU A 806 23.09 -31.75 9.98
C LEU A 806 22.33 -33.06 9.81
N GLY A 807 21.30 -33.27 10.64
CA GLY A 807 20.54 -34.51 10.74
C GLY A 807 20.27 -34.85 12.19
N LEU A 808 19.98 -36.11 12.48
CA LEU A 808 19.84 -36.65 13.83
C LEU A 808 21.10 -37.42 14.19
N PHE A 809 21.44 -37.47 15.49
CA PHE A 809 22.45 -38.39 15.99
C PHE A 809 21.98 -39.85 15.82
N LYS A 810 22.83 -40.69 15.25
CA LYS A 810 22.48 -42.08 14.95
C LYS A 810 22.55 -42.95 16.21
N ASP A 811 23.64 -42.80 16.96
CA ASP A 811 24.00 -43.58 18.11
C ASP A 811 25.00 -42.85 19.01
N ASP A 812 25.39 -43.46 20.11
CA ASP A 812 26.35 -42.89 21.06
C ASP A 812 27.77 -42.73 20.45
N GLU A 813 28.12 -43.51 19.46
CA GLU A 813 29.39 -43.38 18.75
C GLU A 813 29.38 -42.13 17.87
N ASP A 814 28.29 -41.84 17.19
CA ASP A 814 28.12 -40.60 16.43
C ASP A 814 28.12 -39.39 17.36
N ILE A 815 27.54 -39.49 18.56
CA ILE A 815 27.61 -38.42 19.57
C ILE A 815 29.06 -38.20 20.01
N ALA A 816 29.80 -39.26 20.32
CA ALA A 816 31.18 -39.20 20.79
C ALA A 816 32.14 -38.62 19.73
N ASN A 817 31.86 -38.88 18.45
CA ASN A 817 32.64 -38.39 17.32
C ASN A 817 32.18 -36.99 16.82
N SER A 818 31.21 -36.37 17.47
CA SER A 818 30.66 -35.07 17.07
C SER A 818 31.06 -33.96 18.06
N PRO A 819 31.07 -32.71 17.64
CA PRO A 819 31.28 -31.58 18.53
C PRO A 819 30.23 -31.58 19.66
N LYS A 820 30.69 -31.36 20.89
CA LYS A 820 29.85 -31.34 22.06
C LYS A 820 28.83 -30.18 22.00
N GLN A 821 27.55 -30.47 22.13
CA GLN A 821 26.48 -29.50 22.26
C GLN A 821 26.31 -29.11 23.74
N THR A 822 26.30 -27.80 24.10
CA THR A 822 26.31 -27.34 25.51
C THR A 822 25.03 -26.67 25.94
N PHE A 823 24.01 -26.55 25.06
CA PHE A 823 22.76 -25.86 25.32
C PHE A 823 21.65 -26.78 25.84
N GLY A 824 21.92 -28.06 26.03
CA GLY A 824 21.01 -29.04 26.60
C GLY A 824 21.60 -30.44 26.66
N SER A 825 20.95 -31.37 27.36
CA SER A 825 21.26 -32.80 27.27
C SER A 825 20.75 -33.32 25.92
N TYR A 826 21.48 -34.23 25.30
CA TYR A 826 21.14 -34.83 24.00
C TYR A 826 21.54 -36.31 23.98
N MET A 827 20.86 -37.06 23.14
CA MET A 827 21.00 -38.52 22.99
C MET A 827 20.82 -38.92 21.52
N PRO A 828 21.03 -40.18 21.14
CA PRO A 828 20.67 -40.68 19.83
C PRO A 828 19.24 -40.33 19.46
N GLY A 829 19.04 -39.87 18.23
CA GLY A 829 17.74 -39.35 17.75
C GLY A 829 17.52 -37.87 17.91
N ASP A 830 18.33 -37.16 18.70
CA ASP A 830 18.29 -35.70 18.80
C ASP A 830 18.98 -35.03 17.62
N ILE A 831 18.64 -33.72 17.39
CA ILE A 831 19.20 -32.99 16.27
C ILE A 831 20.68 -32.69 16.47
N LYS A 832 21.48 -33.08 15.50
CA LYS A 832 22.91 -32.80 15.40
C LYS A 832 23.13 -31.47 14.68
N TYR A 833 23.73 -30.50 15.35
CA TYR A 833 23.98 -29.18 14.81
C TYR A 833 25.41 -28.99 14.33
N LYS A 834 25.59 -28.16 13.30
CA LYS A 834 26.90 -27.82 12.75
C LYS A 834 27.68 -26.92 13.70
N ASP A 835 28.86 -27.33 14.08
CA ASP A 835 29.86 -26.43 14.70
C ASP A 835 30.45 -25.51 13.63
N VAL A 836 30.21 -24.19 13.76
CA VAL A 836 30.71 -23.17 12.80
C VAL A 836 31.90 -22.41 13.31
N ASN A 837 32.29 -22.61 14.53
CA ASN A 837 33.40 -21.88 15.17
C ASN A 837 34.57 -22.75 15.65
N GLY A 838 34.48 -24.05 15.46
CA GLY A 838 35.54 -25.00 15.85
C GLY A 838 35.74 -25.15 17.36
N MET A 839 34.81 -24.69 18.16
CA MET A 839 34.73 -24.81 19.60
C MET A 839 33.49 -25.61 20.00
N VAL A 840 33.38 -25.98 21.25
CA VAL A 840 32.21 -26.61 21.81
C VAL A 840 30.93 -25.83 21.38
N LEU A 841 29.97 -26.51 20.77
CA LEU A 841 28.69 -25.94 20.34
C LEU A 841 27.98 -25.32 21.55
N SER A 842 28.17 -24.03 21.75
CA SER A 842 27.37 -23.21 22.65
C SER A 842 26.24 -22.58 21.83
N MET A 843 25.12 -22.19 22.45
CA MET A 843 24.03 -21.48 21.78
C MET A 843 24.56 -20.27 20.99
N GLY A 844 25.03 -20.50 19.80
CA GLY A 844 25.50 -19.52 18.84
C GLY A 844 24.67 -19.70 17.57
N MET A 845 23.80 -18.73 17.32
CA MET A 845 22.96 -18.75 16.14
C MET A 845 23.77 -18.75 14.86
N THR A 846 23.48 -19.63 13.93
CA THR A 846 24.14 -19.80 12.66
C THR A 846 23.28 -19.39 11.48
N LYS A 847 23.94 -19.12 10.40
CA LYS A 847 23.52 -18.46 9.19
C LYS A 847 22.54 -19.28 8.36
N PHE A 848 21.36 -18.74 8.07
CA PHE A 848 20.57 -19.19 6.91
C PHE A 848 21.10 -18.52 5.64
N HIS A 849 21.45 -19.31 4.65
CA HIS A 849 21.65 -18.84 3.29
C HIS A 849 20.29 -18.80 2.59
N TYR A 850 19.73 -17.62 2.37
CA TYR A 850 18.74 -17.46 1.34
C TYR A 850 19.45 -17.42 -0.02
N HIS A 851 19.26 -18.42 -0.85
CA HIS A 851 19.43 -18.27 -2.28
C HIS A 851 18.30 -17.38 -2.78
N THR A 852 18.62 -16.14 -3.08
CA THR A 852 17.74 -15.19 -3.75
C THR A 852 17.72 -15.48 -5.24
N ALA A 853 17.08 -16.54 -5.63
CA ALA A 853 16.70 -16.85 -7.01
C ALA A 853 15.56 -17.85 -7.01
N GLU A 854 14.47 -17.50 -6.38
CA GLU A 854 13.21 -18.20 -6.62
C GLU A 854 12.10 -17.16 -6.71
N LEU A 855 11.23 -17.32 -7.71
CA LEU A 855 9.96 -16.63 -7.84
C LEU A 855 9.31 -16.58 -6.44
N LEU A 856 9.17 -15.37 -5.89
CA LEU A 856 8.55 -15.14 -4.61
C LEU A 856 7.07 -15.54 -4.66
N VAL A 857 6.80 -16.79 -4.38
CA VAL A 857 5.62 -17.26 -3.68
C VAL A 857 6.14 -17.89 -2.39
N SER A 858 6.41 -17.11 -1.37
CA SER A 858 6.58 -17.62 -0.03
C SER A 858 6.12 -16.59 0.99
N CYS A 859 5.16 -17.00 1.80
CA CYS A 859 4.75 -16.36 3.03
C CYS A 859 5.96 -16.11 3.93
N MET A 860 6.27 -14.84 4.22
CA MET A 860 7.08 -14.48 5.36
C MET A 860 6.16 -14.34 6.57
N ASP A 861 6.14 -15.35 7.43
CA ASP A 861 5.63 -15.20 8.77
C ASP A 861 6.56 -14.27 9.55
N SER A 862 6.08 -13.09 9.89
CA SER A 862 6.76 -12.15 10.76
C SER A 862 6.64 -12.62 12.22
N VAL A 863 7.55 -13.46 12.66
CA VAL A 863 7.75 -13.74 14.08
C VAL A 863 8.52 -12.57 14.69
N SER A 864 7.88 -11.81 15.56
CA SER A 864 8.54 -10.72 16.27
C SER A 864 9.58 -11.27 17.26
N ASN A 865 10.69 -10.55 17.46
CA ASN A 865 11.78 -10.91 18.36
C ASN A 865 11.37 -11.12 19.85
N SER A 866 10.11 -10.88 20.22
CA SER A 866 9.56 -11.15 21.56
C SER A 866 9.15 -12.60 21.79
N ASP A 867 8.97 -13.39 20.72
CA ASP A 867 8.39 -14.73 20.82
C ASP A 867 9.45 -15.85 20.98
N ILE A 868 10.73 -15.53 20.82
CA ILE A 868 11.84 -16.51 20.89
C ILE A 868 12.26 -16.81 22.35
N LYS A 869 11.78 -16.05 23.33
CA LYS A 869 12.20 -16.23 24.74
C LYS A 869 11.44 -17.28 25.54
N ASN A 870 10.41 -17.92 25.01
CA ASN A 870 9.50 -18.76 25.78
C ASN A 870 9.20 -20.14 25.15
N TYR A 871 10.16 -20.79 24.51
CA TYR A 871 10.06 -22.23 24.23
C TYR A 871 11.15 -22.98 24.98
N PRO A 872 10.75 -24.02 25.74
CA PRO A 872 11.70 -24.88 26.48
C PRO A 872 12.61 -25.66 25.53
#